data_87c8302c1f13a159ad64ad7c4125fdde
#
_entry.id   87c8302c1f13a159ad64ad7c4125fdde
#
_cell.length_a   1.000
_cell.length_b   1.000
_cell.length_c   1.000
_cell.angle_alpha   90.00
_cell.angle_beta   90.00
_cell.angle_gamma   90.00
#
_symmetry.space_group_name_H-M   'P 1'
#
loop_
_entity.id
_entity.type
_entity.pdbx_description
1 polymer ?
#
loop_
_entity_poly.entity_id
_entity_poly.type
_entity_poly.pdbx_seq_one_letter_code
_entity_poly.pdbx_strand_id
1 'polypeptide(L)'
;MIKKSLRLVCCLIFAALFLTMLSGNISGVEAVPAAQYLTYARASADWTWQHYDEIIGKWKQTFDPKNVFGYRPPGGLLETAAIYSYLYEKERKPEYAQRAKKILLTYGDFRAEFPDWARKIRLDYEDGVPALPDFFTVMRFIRSYDTLRRLKQLTPDENVKAETVIAESMAYMLRTQEWGPMNRAILRAEGLAWAVRALPGHKNAKVWEMQKKALGDDNWGNWQIEDATIYNGVWLYSMLGYADALQRMDAFFKTPEMYYYAQYYLHLISPWGMVPDFGDAHWESQWTHFLVFFEAAAAFYKDPNMKWAAATIARKYIDFKKPESVGLGFMLLDCCRWGSDAVAPVPPQFLSEEIMEDVQGKKIVYRNGWSPQSTYLLLNYRDEGDGGLNFRDYLRDTIPVEEEKMTHGHADENSLVLLMSGGSVLLHDGGYRDYMPSGPFGNYRQDYFHNRLCVRPEKIWMGQKAGEYRYSVRDAVPGQNVLDFLRNAGSYRKVRTQKVDFLSLPDFDYSRTRLTDDNWGYSWDRVVTYVKEADIFVVLDIFKSLKEEFFTLANLWHTRKILSRGDHWYDTVYDTIAGFGGTQGGSLPADKHLLIVFPATHFKLEGTELQKRHYQDEWAIHQTTGQHFELRETVGFATVLIPHPAKDDPQKLAAQVKLLVVESPRAGQGVQIEVSGKTYFVGAKNDLRQDMSRDSKRPKYTYEAGRWRCGDFETNGDFLFASLKGGSLSYTVVNLTKALYKERILIEGKPWLSGLAFDGSPDAQETGKLRYWRDVANLDKTR
;
A
#
# COMPACT_ATOMS: atom_id res chain seq x y z
N MET A 1 -39.19 45.31 -21.91
CA MET A 1 -37.95 44.63 -22.41
C MET A 1 -36.77 44.77 -21.45
N ILE A 2 -36.50 45.90 -20.85
CA ILE A 2 -35.31 46.20 -20.03
C ILE A 2 -35.22 45.31 -18.75
N LYS A 3 -36.34 44.97 -18.06
CA LYS A 3 -36.33 44.12 -16.86
C LYS A 3 -35.99 42.64 -17.11
N LYS A 4 -36.23 42.10 -18.32
CA LYS A 4 -35.82 40.72 -18.68
C LYS A 4 -34.34 40.61 -18.98
N SER A 5 -33.75 41.62 -19.63
CA SER A 5 -32.31 41.68 -19.93
C SER A 5 -31.45 41.80 -18.67
N LEU A 6 -31.93 42.57 -17.67
CA LEU A 6 -31.19 42.71 -16.40
C LEU A 6 -31.15 41.42 -15.58
N ARG A 7 -32.25 40.62 -15.57
CA ARG A 7 -32.25 39.31 -14.92
C ARG A 7 -31.31 38.29 -15.61
N LEU A 8 -31.22 38.33 -16.93
CA LEU A 8 -30.36 37.44 -17.67
C LEU A 8 -28.86 37.76 -17.41
N VAL A 9 -28.52 39.05 -17.35
CA VAL A 9 -27.16 39.51 -17.03
C VAL A 9 -26.79 39.20 -15.59
N CYS A 10 -27.71 39.38 -14.63
CA CYS A 10 -27.47 38.96 -13.24
C CYS A 10 -27.29 37.46 -13.12
N CYS A 11 -28.09 36.61 -13.80
CA CYS A 11 -27.92 35.18 -13.81
C CYS A 11 -26.59 34.74 -14.44
N LEU A 12 -26.15 35.39 -15.51
CA LEU A 12 -24.84 35.13 -16.16
C LEU A 12 -23.67 35.55 -15.26
N ILE A 13 -23.80 36.67 -14.55
CA ILE A 13 -22.78 37.14 -13.60
C ILE A 13 -22.76 36.22 -12.37
N PHE A 14 -23.92 35.79 -11.88
CA PHE A 14 -24.00 34.79 -10.77
C PHE A 14 -23.47 33.41 -11.21
N ALA A 15 -23.75 32.96 -12.42
CA ALA A 15 -23.20 31.72 -12.96
C ALA A 15 -21.67 31.83 -13.20
N ALA A 16 -21.18 32.96 -13.66
CA ALA A 16 -19.74 33.23 -13.81
C ALA A 16 -19.03 33.33 -12.43
N LEU A 17 -19.65 33.99 -11.45
CA LEU A 17 -19.15 34.05 -10.08
C LEU A 17 -19.25 32.70 -9.36
N PHE A 18 -20.25 31.89 -9.65
CA PHE A 18 -20.38 30.52 -9.12
C PHE A 18 -19.38 29.58 -9.78
N LEU A 19 -19.09 29.74 -11.07
CA LEU A 19 -18.02 29.03 -11.77
C LEU A 19 -16.62 29.47 -11.29
N THR A 20 -16.43 30.74 -10.95
CA THR A 20 -15.18 31.22 -10.34
C THR A 20 -15.05 30.88 -8.86
N MET A 21 -16.14 30.67 -8.13
CA MET A 21 -16.10 30.13 -6.75
C MET A 21 -15.94 28.62 -6.72
N LEU A 22 -16.38 27.87 -7.74
CA LEU A 22 -16.09 26.45 -7.93
C LEU A 22 -14.67 26.21 -8.50
N SER A 23 -14.10 27.20 -9.14
CA SER A 23 -12.66 27.24 -9.47
C SER A 23 -11.82 27.84 -8.32
N GLY A 24 -12.24 27.59 -7.07
CA GLY A 24 -11.40 27.87 -5.92
C GLY A 24 -10.09 27.15 -6.12
N ASN A 25 -9.05 27.90 -6.44
CA ASN A 25 -7.64 27.61 -6.61
C ASN A 25 -7.24 26.17 -6.27
N ILE A 26 -7.55 25.22 -7.14
CA ILE A 26 -6.67 24.08 -7.34
C ILE A 26 -5.49 24.71 -8.09
N SER A 27 -4.53 25.25 -7.36
CA SER A 27 -3.25 25.63 -7.94
C SER A 27 -2.70 24.35 -8.55
N GLY A 28 -2.82 24.22 -9.86
CA GLY A 28 -2.38 23.05 -10.58
C GLY A 28 -0.90 22.83 -10.23
N VAL A 29 -0.54 21.62 -9.82
CA VAL A 29 0.86 21.29 -9.61
C VAL A 29 1.57 21.48 -10.93
N GLU A 30 2.56 22.38 -10.97
CA GLU A 30 3.34 22.60 -12.19
C GLU A 30 4.24 21.39 -12.47
N ALA A 31 4.26 20.94 -13.72
CA ALA A 31 5.23 19.95 -14.19
C ALA A 31 6.66 20.42 -13.93
N VAL A 32 7.53 19.45 -13.65
CA VAL A 32 8.98 19.71 -13.65
C VAL A 32 9.50 19.48 -15.07
N PRO A 33 10.10 20.51 -15.72
CA PRO A 33 10.64 20.33 -17.05
C PRO A 33 11.82 19.35 -17.10
N ALA A 34 11.93 18.58 -18.17
CA ALA A 34 13.04 17.64 -18.40
C ALA A 34 14.41 18.34 -18.25
N ALA A 35 14.54 19.56 -18.69
CA ALA A 35 15.76 20.37 -18.53
C ALA A 35 16.12 20.61 -17.05
N GLN A 36 15.14 20.75 -16.17
CA GLN A 36 15.38 20.92 -14.72
C GLN A 36 15.89 19.64 -14.09
N TYR A 37 15.34 18.49 -14.45
CA TYR A 37 15.85 17.17 -14.05
C TYR A 37 17.31 16.98 -14.50
N LEU A 38 17.62 17.29 -15.76
CA LEU A 38 18.97 17.19 -16.28
C LEU A 38 19.95 18.12 -15.57
N THR A 39 19.51 19.36 -15.26
CA THR A 39 20.32 20.34 -14.52
C THR A 39 20.69 19.81 -13.15
N TYR A 40 19.73 19.21 -12.40
CA TYR A 40 19.98 18.61 -11.11
C TYR A 40 20.95 17.42 -11.23
N ALA A 41 20.69 16.51 -12.18
CA ALA A 41 21.54 15.34 -12.42
C ALA A 41 23.00 15.75 -12.70
N ARG A 42 23.22 16.76 -13.54
CA ARG A 42 24.53 17.31 -13.81
C ARG A 42 25.18 17.87 -12.55
N ALA A 43 24.46 18.73 -11.83
CA ALA A 43 24.99 19.37 -10.62
C ALA A 43 25.34 18.36 -9.53
N SER A 44 24.56 17.28 -9.37
CA SER A 44 24.85 16.20 -8.43
C SER A 44 26.10 15.40 -8.82
N ALA A 45 26.28 15.13 -10.11
CA ALA A 45 27.49 14.49 -10.61
C ALA A 45 28.72 15.39 -10.44
N ASP A 46 28.61 16.68 -10.72
CA ASP A 46 29.69 17.65 -10.53
C ASP A 46 30.06 17.81 -9.05
N TRP A 47 29.09 17.84 -8.15
CA TRP A 47 29.33 17.85 -6.71
C TRP A 47 30.09 16.57 -6.27
N THR A 48 29.64 15.38 -6.69
CA THR A 48 30.33 14.12 -6.39
C THR A 48 31.73 14.10 -6.96
N TRP A 49 31.94 14.63 -8.16
CA TRP A 49 33.28 14.72 -8.78
C TRP A 49 34.23 15.66 -8.04
N GLN A 50 33.72 16.81 -7.54
CA GLN A 50 34.53 17.72 -6.75
C GLN A 50 35.00 17.09 -5.43
N HIS A 51 34.22 16.19 -4.86
CA HIS A 51 34.55 15.46 -3.61
C HIS A 51 35.06 14.03 -3.86
N TYR A 52 35.40 13.68 -5.11
CA TYR A 52 35.70 12.32 -5.51
C TYR A 52 36.83 11.69 -4.68
N ASP A 53 37.98 12.37 -4.55
CA ASP A 53 39.14 11.84 -3.83
C ASP A 53 38.89 11.75 -2.32
N GLU A 54 38.11 12.68 -1.76
CA GLU A 54 37.65 12.63 -0.37
C GLU A 54 36.72 11.42 -0.12
N ILE A 55 35.74 11.22 -0.98
CA ILE A 55 34.80 10.08 -0.88
C ILE A 55 35.57 8.76 -0.95
N ILE A 56 36.52 8.62 -1.87
CA ILE A 56 37.37 7.43 -2.01
C ILE A 56 38.24 7.23 -0.78
N GLY A 57 38.92 8.29 -0.32
CA GLY A 57 39.77 8.25 0.88
C GLY A 57 38.99 7.81 2.12
N LYS A 58 37.85 8.44 2.35
CA LYS A 58 36.96 8.10 3.46
C LYS A 58 36.45 6.67 3.39
N TRP A 59 36.05 6.22 2.20
CA TRP A 59 35.61 4.85 2.00
C TRP A 59 36.72 3.84 2.34
N LYS A 60 37.94 4.05 1.86
CA LYS A 60 39.10 3.16 2.17
C LYS A 60 39.40 3.11 3.66
N GLN A 61 39.28 4.22 4.37
CA GLN A 61 39.50 4.28 5.83
C GLN A 61 38.41 3.54 6.63
N THR A 62 37.17 3.58 6.17
CA THR A 62 36.00 3.01 6.86
C THR A 62 35.58 1.65 6.32
N PHE A 63 36.32 1.13 5.34
CA PHE A 63 35.97 -0.12 4.68
C PHE A 63 36.07 -1.32 5.62
N ASP A 64 34.96 -1.97 5.88
CA ASP A 64 34.92 -3.28 6.52
C ASP A 64 34.39 -4.31 5.53
N PRO A 65 35.23 -5.24 5.04
CA PRO A 65 34.80 -6.25 4.09
C PRO A 65 33.70 -7.17 4.65
N LYS A 66 33.47 -7.19 5.95
CA LYS A 66 32.40 -7.99 6.57
C LYS A 66 31.03 -7.30 6.53
N ASN A 67 30.98 -5.97 6.46
CA ASN A 67 29.75 -5.19 6.62
C ASN A 67 29.42 -4.27 5.44
N VAL A 68 30.10 -4.40 4.29
CA VAL A 68 29.84 -3.51 3.15
C VAL A 68 28.76 -4.05 2.24
N PHE A 69 27.73 -3.27 2.06
CA PHE A 69 26.75 -3.46 0.99
C PHE A 69 27.23 -2.75 -0.27
N GLY A 70 27.17 -3.42 -1.40
CA GLY A 70 27.85 -2.99 -2.60
C GLY A 70 27.29 -1.80 -3.37
N TYR A 71 26.18 -1.24 -2.95
CA TYR A 71 25.64 0.00 -3.51
C TYR A 71 26.20 1.26 -2.82
N ARG A 72 27.10 1.09 -1.83
CA ARG A 72 27.88 2.20 -1.25
C ARG A 72 29.18 2.44 -2.03
N PRO A 73 29.90 3.54 -1.81
CA PRO A 73 31.18 3.74 -2.48
C PRO A 73 32.08 2.48 -2.36
N PRO A 74 32.74 2.05 -3.42
CA PRO A 74 32.83 2.69 -4.73
C PRO A 74 31.61 2.45 -5.66
N GLY A 75 30.73 1.52 -5.34
CA GLY A 75 29.58 1.17 -6.17
C GLY A 75 28.63 2.36 -6.44
N GLY A 76 28.37 3.21 -5.44
CA GLY A 76 27.55 4.42 -5.57
C GLY A 76 28.13 5.49 -6.52
N LEU A 77 29.42 5.42 -6.85
CA LEU A 77 30.02 6.33 -7.83
C LEU A 77 29.65 5.96 -9.28
N LEU A 78 29.13 4.76 -9.52
CA LEU A 78 28.70 4.34 -10.85
C LEU A 78 27.52 5.15 -11.39
N GLU A 79 26.71 5.72 -10.51
CA GLU A 79 25.66 6.67 -10.89
C GLU A 79 26.24 7.94 -11.49
N THR A 80 27.32 8.46 -10.91
CA THR A 80 28.07 9.59 -11.46
C THR A 80 28.65 9.27 -12.84
N ALA A 81 29.23 8.07 -13.01
CA ALA A 81 29.72 7.64 -14.30
C ALA A 81 28.62 7.54 -15.35
N ALA A 82 27.43 7.04 -14.95
CA ALA A 82 26.29 6.96 -15.86
C ALA A 82 25.76 8.33 -16.27
N ILE A 83 25.71 9.31 -15.36
CA ILE A 83 25.35 10.68 -15.70
C ILE A 83 26.36 11.30 -16.66
N TYR A 84 27.67 11.20 -16.38
CA TYR A 84 28.70 11.78 -17.26
C TYR A 84 28.77 11.09 -18.63
N SER A 85 28.58 9.78 -18.71
CA SER A 85 28.56 9.09 -20.00
C SER A 85 27.38 9.56 -20.86
N TYR A 86 26.22 9.80 -20.27
CA TYR A 86 25.06 10.39 -20.94
C TYR A 86 25.33 11.84 -21.39
N LEU A 87 25.88 12.67 -20.50
CA LEU A 87 26.26 14.05 -20.87
C LEU A 87 27.27 14.08 -21.99
N TYR A 88 28.24 13.17 -21.99
CA TYR A 88 29.19 13.04 -23.11
C TYR A 88 28.50 12.64 -24.42
N GLU A 89 27.55 11.70 -24.35
CA GLU A 89 26.79 11.30 -25.54
C GLU A 89 26.01 12.49 -26.15
N LYS A 90 25.48 13.37 -25.32
CA LYS A 90 24.71 14.54 -25.75
C LYS A 90 25.56 15.74 -26.16
N GLU A 91 26.58 16.08 -25.38
CA GLU A 91 27.29 17.33 -25.49
C GLU A 91 28.68 17.22 -26.11
N ARG A 92 29.23 16.00 -26.19
CA ARG A 92 30.56 15.68 -26.74
C ARG A 92 31.72 16.42 -26.07
N LYS A 93 31.55 16.88 -24.82
CA LYS A 93 32.62 17.51 -24.05
C LYS A 93 33.57 16.43 -23.50
N PRO A 94 34.89 16.47 -23.86
CA PRO A 94 35.83 15.41 -23.50
C PRO A 94 35.96 15.15 -22.00
N GLU A 95 35.81 16.17 -21.19
CA GLU A 95 35.88 16.06 -19.73
C GLU A 95 34.88 15.07 -19.16
N TYR A 96 33.68 14.98 -19.72
CA TYR A 96 32.65 14.03 -19.25
C TYR A 96 33.06 12.58 -19.52
N ALA A 97 33.62 12.31 -20.71
CA ALA A 97 34.14 10.99 -21.03
C ALA A 97 35.30 10.61 -20.10
N GLN A 98 36.24 11.54 -19.85
CA GLN A 98 37.39 11.33 -18.96
C GLN A 98 36.94 11.03 -17.54
N ARG A 99 35.97 11.77 -16.99
CA ARG A 99 35.43 11.54 -15.65
C ARG A 99 34.72 10.19 -15.54
N ALA A 100 33.84 9.88 -16.47
CA ALA A 100 33.15 8.58 -16.50
C ALA A 100 34.16 7.42 -16.59
N LYS A 101 35.14 7.52 -17.49
CA LYS A 101 36.20 6.51 -17.66
C LYS A 101 37.01 6.33 -16.37
N LYS A 102 37.48 7.42 -15.74
CA LYS A 102 38.20 7.35 -14.46
C LYS A 102 37.42 6.57 -13.42
N ILE A 103 36.13 6.83 -13.26
CA ILE A 103 35.28 6.15 -12.29
C ILE A 103 35.18 4.66 -12.61
N LEU A 104 34.90 4.28 -13.87
CA LEU A 104 34.80 2.88 -14.27
C LEU A 104 36.08 2.10 -14.01
N LEU A 105 37.25 2.67 -14.38
CA LEU A 105 38.51 2.02 -14.16
C LEU A 105 38.86 1.88 -12.67
N THR A 106 38.59 2.91 -11.88
CA THR A 106 38.76 2.88 -10.43
C THR A 106 37.87 1.80 -9.78
N TYR A 107 36.61 1.66 -10.24
CA TYR A 107 35.74 0.58 -9.77
C TYR A 107 36.31 -0.80 -10.07
N GLY A 108 36.88 -0.99 -11.27
CA GLY A 108 37.61 -2.22 -11.64
C GLY A 108 38.81 -2.48 -10.73
N ASP A 109 39.58 -1.44 -10.38
CA ASP A 109 40.70 -1.56 -9.45
C ASP A 109 40.25 -1.98 -8.05
N PHE A 110 39.14 -1.42 -7.54
CA PHE A 110 38.56 -1.83 -6.26
C PHE A 110 38.13 -3.30 -6.26
N ARG A 111 37.54 -3.78 -7.35
CA ARG A 111 37.16 -5.19 -7.45
C ARG A 111 38.38 -6.11 -7.41
N ALA A 112 39.48 -5.69 -8.01
CA ALA A 112 40.74 -6.45 -7.99
C ALA A 112 41.44 -6.41 -6.62
N GLU A 113 41.43 -5.24 -5.96
CA GLU A 113 42.00 -5.04 -4.63
C GLU A 113 41.18 -5.75 -3.52
N PHE A 114 39.85 -5.77 -3.65
CA PHE A 114 38.94 -6.36 -2.70
C PHE A 114 38.00 -7.39 -3.34
N PRO A 115 38.54 -8.54 -3.80
CA PRO A 115 37.73 -9.51 -4.56
C PRO A 115 36.55 -10.07 -3.75
N ASP A 116 36.70 -10.19 -2.45
CA ASP A 116 35.64 -10.67 -1.57
C ASP A 116 34.50 -9.66 -1.36
N TRP A 117 34.72 -8.37 -1.58
CA TRP A 117 33.70 -7.38 -1.49
C TRP A 117 32.54 -7.61 -2.47
N ALA A 118 32.84 -7.92 -3.71
CA ALA A 118 31.83 -8.20 -4.73
C ALA A 118 31.30 -9.65 -4.70
N ARG A 119 32.04 -10.54 -4.05
CA ARG A 119 31.72 -11.98 -3.97
C ARG A 119 31.17 -12.38 -2.61
N LYS A 120 31.00 -11.43 -1.72
CA LYS A 120 30.60 -11.68 -0.35
C LYS A 120 29.23 -12.35 -0.27
N ILE A 121 29.20 -13.46 0.42
CA ILE A 121 27.99 -14.09 0.91
C ILE A 121 27.54 -13.27 2.13
N ARG A 122 26.29 -12.95 2.21
CA ARG A 122 25.74 -12.27 3.39
C ARG A 122 25.85 -13.22 4.59
N LEU A 123 26.61 -12.80 5.61
CA LEU A 123 26.86 -13.63 6.79
C LEU A 123 25.64 -13.79 7.69
N ASP A 124 24.66 -12.91 7.56
CA ASP A 124 23.37 -12.97 8.25
C ASP A 124 22.40 -13.99 7.62
N TYR A 125 22.79 -14.64 6.54
CA TYR A 125 22.03 -15.69 5.88
C TYR A 125 22.91 -16.91 5.64
N GLU A 126 22.52 -18.06 6.16
CA GLU A 126 23.21 -19.32 5.96
C GLU A 126 23.01 -19.90 4.55
N ASP A 127 22.04 -19.39 3.80
CA ASP A 127 21.64 -19.86 2.48
C ASP A 127 22.59 -19.46 1.33
N GLY A 128 23.64 -18.70 1.64
CA GLY A 128 24.62 -18.30 0.65
C GLY A 128 24.12 -17.30 -0.39
N VAL A 129 23.08 -16.51 -0.07
CA VAL A 129 22.59 -15.46 -0.97
C VAL A 129 23.70 -14.49 -1.33
N PRO A 130 23.97 -14.23 -2.62
CA PRO A 130 25.03 -13.35 -3.05
C PRO A 130 24.90 -11.96 -2.46
N ALA A 131 26.03 -11.35 -2.12
CA ALA A 131 26.05 -9.95 -1.73
C ALA A 131 25.45 -9.07 -2.83
N LEU A 132 24.76 -8.04 -2.42
CA LEU A 132 23.95 -7.15 -3.26
C LEU A 132 24.71 -6.28 -4.30
N PRO A 133 26.06 -6.13 -4.28
CA PRO A 133 26.73 -5.19 -5.19
C PRO A 133 26.36 -5.37 -6.64
N ASP A 134 26.40 -6.58 -7.12
CA ASP A 134 26.23 -6.84 -8.54
C ASP A 134 24.79 -6.74 -9.01
N PHE A 135 23.81 -6.94 -8.12
CA PHE A 135 22.40 -6.75 -8.48
C PHE A 135 22.02 -5.30 -8.71
N PHE A 136 22.50 -4.42 -7.84
CA PHE A 136 22.02 -3.04 -7.81
C PHE A 136 22.94 -2.05 -8.55
N THR A 137 24.15 -2.44 -8.88
CA THR A 137 25.16 -1.51 -9.38
C THR A 137 25.70 -1.82 -10.77
N VAL A 138 25.79 -3.09 -11.13
CA VAL A 138 26.46 -3.49 -12.37
C VAL A 138 25.80 -2.92 -13.62
N MET A 139 24.46 -2.78 -13.67
CA MET A 139 23.78 -2.17 -14.81
C MET A 139 24.24 -0.73 -15.07
N ARG A 140 24.57 0.04 -14.04
CA ARG A 140 25.08 1.41 -14.18
C ARG A 140 26.48 1.41 -14.77
N PHE A 141 27.32 0.47 -14.35
CA PHE A 141 28.64 0.25 -14.94
C PHE A 141 28.52 -0.09 -16.42
N ILE A 142 27.68 -1.06 -16.77
CA ILE A 142 27.52 -1.53 -18.14
C ILE A 142 26.95 -0.44 -19.05
N ARG A 143 25.95 0.33 -18.60
CA ARG A 143 25.40 1.49 -19.34
C ARG A 143 26.49 2.50 -19.67
N SER A 144 27.33 2.84 -18.70
CA SER A 144 28.45 3.77 -18.89
C SER A 144 29.51 3.19 -19.85
N TYR A 145 29.88 1.93 -19.66
CA TYR A 145 30.80 1.23 -20.51
C TYR A 145 30.29 1.17 -21.97
N ASP A 146 29.03 0.75 -22.20
CA ASP A 146 28.47 0.67 -23.56
C ASP A 146 28.55 2.02 -24.28
N THR A 147 28.23 3.10 -23.58
CA THR A 147 28.32 4.45 -24.16
C THR A 147 29.75 4.83 -24.50
N LEU A 148 30.70 4.66 -23.59
CA LEU A 148 32.11 5.00 -23.84
C LEU A 148 32.75 4.13 -24.94
N ARG A 149 32.42 2.84 -24.98
CA ARG A 149 32.86 1.91 -26.01
C ARG A 149 32.32 2.29 -27.40
N ARG A 150 31.02 2.48 -27.52
CA ARG A 150 30.37 2.92 -28.78
C ARG A 150 30.97 4.21 -29.32
N LEU A 151 31.36 5.10 -28.43
CA LEU A 151 31.94 6.41 -28.78
C LEU A 151 33.46 6.40 -28.81
N LYS A 152 34.09 5.19 -28.76
CA LYS A 152 35.52 4.97 -28.91
C LYS A 152 36.38 5.77 -27.91
N GLN A 153 35.94 5.86 -26.64
CA GLN A 153 36.65 6.58 -25.60
C GLN A 153 37.59 5.69 -24.75
N LEU A 154 37.58 4.39 -24.97
CA LEU A 154 38.40 3.40 -24.26
C LEU A 154 39.51 2.87 -25.15
N THR A 155 40.70 2.71 -24.59
CA THR A 155 41.79 1.95 -25.23
C THR A 155 41.48 0.46 -25.24
N PRO A 156 42.20 -0.37 -26.02
CA PRO A 156 42.04 -1.83 -25.99
C PRO A 156 42.20 -2.44 -24.59
N ASP A 157 43.21 -2.01 -23.82
CA ASP A 157 43.46 -2.51 -22.46
C ASP A 157 42.37 -2.09 -21.47
N GLU A 158 41.87 -0.83 -21.58
CA GLU A 158 40.76 -0.34 -20.78
C GLU A 158 39.47 -1.10 -21.09
N ASN A 159 39.22 -1.46 -22.36
CA ASN A 159 38.08 -2.32 -22.74
C ASN A 159 38.20 -3.70 -22.08
N VAL A 160 39.36 -4.38 -22.19
CA VAL A 160 39.56 -5.69 -21.56
C VAL A 160 39.32 -5.65 -20.06
N LYS A 161 39.79 -4.60 -19.39
CA LYS A 161 39.55 -4.40 -17.94
C LYS A 161 38.06 -4.27 -17.61
N ALA A 162 37.35 -3.46 -18.36
CA ALA A 162 35.91 -3.26 -18.15
C ALA A 162 35.08 -4.52 -18.49
N GLU A 163 35.44 -5.22 -19.58
CA GLU A 163 34.84 -6.51 -19.97
C GLU A 163 35.01 -7.58 -18.90
N THR A 164 36.17 -7.60 -18.25
CA THR A 164 36.46 -8.53 -17.14
C THR A 164 35.50 -8.28 -15.97
N VAL A 165 35.27 -7.02 -15.58
CA VAL A 165 34.32 -6.65 -14.53
C VAL A 165 32.91 -7.14 -14.87
N ILE A 166 32.47 -6.91 -16.11
CA ILE A 166 31.13 -7.33 -16.56
C ILE A 166 31.01 -8.85 -16.53
N ALA A 167 32.00 -9.57 -17.08
CA ALA A 167 31.98 -11.03 -17.15
C ALA A 167 31.97 -11.68 -15.75
N GLU A 168 32.76 -11.15 -14.82
CA GLU A 168 32.79 -11.62 -13.43
C GLU A 168 31.45 -11.36 -12.72
N SER A 169 30.86 -10.17 -12.91
CA SER A 169 29.57 -9.84 -12.33
C SER A 169 28.46 -10.75 -12.85
N MET A 170 28.45 -11.03 -14.16
CA MET A 170 27.48 -11.97 -14.73
C MET A 170 27.70 -13.40 -14.21
N ALA A 171 28.93 -13.85 -14.14
CA ALA A 171 29.23 -15.18 -13.59
C ALA A 171 28.80 -15.29 -12.12
N TYR A 172 28.91 -14.21 -11.37
CA TYR A 172 28.52 -14.15 -9.97
C TYR A 172 27.00 -14.17 -9.80
N MET A 173 26.27 -13.35 -10.54
CA MET A 173 24.81 -13.31 -10.49
C MET A 173 24.15 -14.64 -10.91
N LEU A 174 24.80 -15.42 -11.78
CA LEU A 174 24.30 -16.71 -12.25
C LEU A 174 24.56 -17.89 -11.30
N ARG A 175 25.26 -17.68 -10.18
CA ARG A 175 25.51 -18.75 -9.19
C ARG A 175 24.28 -19.14 -8.39
N THR A 176 23.36 -18.22 -8.20
CA THR A 176 22.10 -18.46 -7.49
C THR A 176 20.97 -18.30 -8.48
N GLN A 177 19.97 -19.16 -8.36
CA GLN A 177 18.77 -19.06 -9.17
C GLN A 177 17.77 -18.11 -8.51
N GLU A 178 17.07 -17.38 -9.35
CA GLU A 178 15.90 -16.57 -8.99
C GLU A 178 14.85 -16.82 -10.06
N TRP A 179 13.60 -16.69 -9.67
CA TRP A 179 12.48 -16.89 -10.60
C TRP A 179 11.28 -16.08 -10.16
N GLY A 180 10.30 -15.98 -11.03
CA GLY A 180 9.03 -15.30 -10.78
C GLY A 180 9.11 -13.77 -10.93
N PRO A 181 7.93 -13.12 -10.85
CA PRO A 181 7.77 -11.67 -11.01
C PRO A 181 8.14 -10.94 -9.72
N MET A 182 9.43 -10.81 -9.46
CA MET A 182 9.96 -10.20 -8.25
C MET A 182 11.20 -9.34 -8.53
N ASN A 183 11.52 -8.46 -7.58
CA ASN A 183 12.61 -7.48 -7.69
C ASN A 183 13.97 -8.12 -8.04
N ARG A 184 14.36 -9.20 -7.39
CA ARG A 184 15.67 -9.81 -7.59
C ARG A 184 15.82 -10.51 -8.94
N ALA A 185 14.74 -11.09 -9.45
CA ALA A 185 14.73 -11.72 -10.76
C ALA A 185 14.87 -10.69 -11.88
N ILE A 186 14.09 -9.58 -11.81
CA ILE A 186 14.15 -8.55 -12.85
C ILE A 186 15.43 -7.74 -12.82
N LEU A 187 16.02 -7.47 -11.65
CA LEU A 187 17.35 -6.83 -11.55
C LEU A 187 18.42 -7.64 -12.27
N ARG A 188 18.37 -8.97 -12.17
CA ARG A 188 19.28 -9.86 -12.93
C ARG A 188 19.00 -9.82 -14.42
N ALA A 189 17.72 -9.87 -14.81
CA ALA A 189 17.34 -9.78 -16.22
C ALA A 189 17.83 -8.47 -16.85
N GLU A 190 17.70 -7.34 -16.13
CA GLU A 190 18.21 -6.04 -16.55
C GLU A 190 19.72 -6.05 -16.73
N GLY A 191 20.47 -6.53 -15.71
CA GLY A 191 21.94 -6.64 -15.79
C GLY A 191 22.40 -7.52 -16.95
N LEU A 192 21.77 -8.69 -17.15
CA LEU A 192 22.06 -9.58 -18.27
C LEU A 192 21.71 -8.95 -19.62
N ALA A 193 20.61 -8.21 -19.72
CA ALA A 193 20.21 -7.52 -20.95
C ALA A 193 21.24 -6.46 -21.36
N TRP A 194 21.70 -5.65 -20.39
CA TRP A 194 22.76 -4.68 -20.63
C TRP A 194 24.08 -5.37 -21.01
N ALA A 195 24.44 -6.50 -20.37
CA ALA A 195 25.67 -7.24 -20.69
C ALA A 195 25.63 -7.84 -22.11
N VAL A 196 24.55 -8.46 -22.52
CA VAL A 196 24.34 -8.97 -23.89
C VAL A 196 24.43 -7.85 -24.92
N ARG A 197 23.80 -6.71 -24.66
CA ARG A 197 23.86 -5.54 -25.54
C ARG A 197 25.27 -4.98 -25.67
N ALA A 198 25.97 -4.84 -24.56
CA ALA A 198 27.31 -4.27 -24.54
C ALA A 198 28.39 -5.24 -25.12
N LEU A 199 28.23 -6.54 -24.91
CA LEU A 199 29.21 -7.57 -25.24
C LEU A 199 28.59 -8.74 -26.03
N PRO A 200 28.00 -8.50 -27.21
CA PRO A 200 27.30 -9.56 -27.97
C PRO A 200 28.24 -10.65 -28.49
N GLY A 201 29.52 -10.36 -28.63
CA GLY A 201 30.57 -11.31 -29.07
C GLY A 201 31.29 -12.05 -27.93
N HIS A 202 30.91 -11.81 -26.67
CA HIS A 202 31.56 -12.48 -25.54
C HIS A 202 31.25 -13.99 -25.54
N LYS A 203 32.23 -14.81 -25.13
CA LYS A 203 32.10 -16.29 -25.12
C LYS A 203 30.85 -16.81 -24.38
N ASN A 204 30.41 -16.10 -23.35
CA ASN A 204 29.24 -16.46 -22.54
C ASN A 204 27.94 -15.71 -22.98
N ALA A 205 27.98 -14.91 -24.04
CA ALA A 205 26.81 -14.10 -24.45
C ALA A 205 25.54 -14.94 -24.69
N LYS A 206 25.69 -16.15 -25.24
CA LYS A 206 24.57 -17.10 -25.46
C LYS A 206 23.95 -17.56 -24.14
N VAL A 207 24.74 -17.80 -23.10
CA VAL A 207 24.26 -18.19 -21.77
C VAL A 207 23.55 -17.01 -21.13
N TRP A 208 24.13 -15.81 -21.22
CA TRP A 208 23.50 -14.59 -20.72
C TRP A 208 22.15 -14.31 -21.40
N GLU A 209 22.08 -14.49 -22.72
CA GLU A 209 20.84 -14.32 -23.51
C GLU A 209 19.75 -15.30 -23.05
N MET A 210 20.12 -16.56 -22.87
CA MET A 210 19.18 -17.60 -22.43
C MET A 210 18.63 -17.30 -21.01
N GLN A 211 19.50 -16.94 -20.07
CA GLN A 211 19.09 -16.60 -18.70
C GLN A 211 18.31 -15.28 -18.64
N LYS A 212 18.75 -14.27 -19.40
CA LYS A 212 18.00 -13.02 -19.57
C LYS A 212 16.56 -13.28 -20.04
N LYS A 213 16.41 -14.15 -21.04
CA LYS A 213 15.10 -14.50 -21.59
C LYS A 213 14.22 -15.21 -20.57
N ALA A 214 14.76 -16.21 -19.87
CA ALA A 214 14.03 -16.94 -18.85
C ALA A 214 13.50 -16.01 -17.74
N LEU A 215 14.37 -15.21 -17.14
CA LEU A 215 13.99 -14.25 -16.08
C LEU A 215 13.09 -13.12 -16.60
N GLY A 216 13.34 -12.67 -17.84
CA GLY A 216 12.53 -11.62 -18.45
C GLY A 216 11.11 -12.09 -18.79
N ASP A 217 10.96 -13.30 -19.30
CA ASP A 217 9.65 -13.88 -19.63
C ASP A 217 8.77 -14.06 -18.37
N ASP A 218 9.37 -14.37 -17.22
CA ASP A 218 8.66 -14.47 -15.94
C ASP A 218 8.11 -13.11 -15.46
N ASN A 219 8.70 -12.01 -15.92
CA ASN A 219 8.36 -10.66 -15.47
C ASN A 219 7.58 -9.87 -16.51
N TRP A 220 7.89 -10.04 -17.80
CA TRP A 220 7.27 -9.29 -18.89
C TRP A 220 5.87 -9.80 -19.17
N GLY A 221 4.88 -8.92 -19.10
CA GLY A 221 3.48 -9.28 -19.31
C GLY A 221 2.86 -10.06 -18.15
N ASN A 222 3.42 -9.98 -16.96
CA ASN A 222 2.85 -10.65 -15.79
C ASN A 222 1.85 -9.74 -15.08
N TRP A 223 0.69 -10.30 -14.73
CA TRP A 223 -0.40 -9.62 -14.05
C TRP A 223 -0.25 -9.56 -12.53
N GLN A 224 0.68 -10.32 -11.97
CA GLN A 224 0.92 -10.37 -10.54
C GLN A 224 2.41 -10.21 -10.25
N ILE A 225 2.72 -9.37 -9.29
CA ILE A 225 4.06 -9.19 -8.72
C ILE A 225 3.96 -9.30 -7.19
N GLU A 226 5.09 -9.40 -6.51
CA GLU A 226 5.09 -9.34 -5.06
C GLU A 226 4.42 -8.05 -4.56
N ASP A 227 3.58 -8.16 -3.52
CA ASP A 227 2.77 -7.04 -3.03
C ASP A 227 3.41 -6.39 -1.79
N ALA A 228 4.48 -5.66 -2.02
CA ALA A 228 5.18 -4.88 -1.01
C ALA A 228 5.74 -3.59 -1.62
N THR A 229 5.44 -2.44 -1.03
CA THR A 229 5.67 -1.13 -1.66
C THR A 229 7.12 -0.88 -2.06
N ILE A 230 8.10 -1.27 -1.21
CA ILE A 230 9.53 -1.14 -1.55
C ILE A 230 9.84 -1.90 -2.85
N TYR A 231 9.40 -3.13 -2.92
CA TYR A 231 9.78 -4.03 -4.00
C TYR A 231 8.98 -3.79 -5.27
N ASN A 232 7.76 -3.25 -5.14
CA ASN A 232 7.00 -2.76 -6.29
C ASN A 232 7.72 -1.62 -7.01
N GLY A 233 8.22 -0.64 -6.26
CA GLY A 233 9.00 0.47 -6.84
C GLY A 233 10.28 -0.02 -7.54
N VAL A 234 11.03 -0.91 -6.89
CA VAL A 234 12.24 -1.52 -7.48
C VAL A 234 11.90 -2.32 -8.73
N TRP A 235 10.85 -3.12 -8.69
CA TRP A 235 10.41 -3.92 -9.83
C TRP A 235 10.04 -3.05 -11.03
N LEU A 236 9.20 -2.04 -10.83
CA LEU A 236 8.80 -1.11 -11.90
C LEU A 236 9.99 -0.41 -12.54
N TYR A 237 10.90 0.10 -11.73
CA TYR A 237 12.09 0.79 -12.23
C TYR A 237 13.03 -0.17 -13.00
N SER A 238 13.23 -1.38 -12.48
CA SER A 238 14.07 -2.37 -13.17
C SER A 238 13.44 -2.89 -14.45
N MET A 239 12.10 -2.96 -14.53
CA MET A 239 11.38 -3.26 -15.77
C MET A 239 11.60 -2.18 -16.84
N LEU A 240 11.62 -0.90 -16.45
CA LEU A 240 11.98 0.19 -17.35
C LEU A 240 13.43 0.04 -17.84
N GLY A 241 14.36 -0.24 -16.93
CA GLY A 241 15.76 -0.48 -17.26
C GLY A 241 15.96 -1.69 -18.18
N TYR A 242 15.21 -2.78 -17.95
CA TYR A 242 15.21 -3.96 -18.82
C TYR A 242 14.66 -3.64 -20.20
N ALA A 243 13.53 -2.93 -20.30
CA ALA A 243 12.94 -2.51 -21.57
C ALA A 243 13.87 -1.56 -22.37
N ASP A 244 14.57 -0.65 -21.67
CA ASP A 244 15.58 0.24 -22.27
C ASP A 244 16.80 -0.55 -22.79
N ALA A 245 17.29 -1.52 -22.02
CA ALA A 245 18.38 -2.40 -22.45
C ALA A 245 18.03 -3.17 -23.73
N LEU A 246 16.78 -3.63 -23.83
CA LEU A 246 16.24 -4.30 -25.02
C LEU A 246 15.88 -3.34 -26.17
N GLN A 247 15.90 -2.03 -25.95
CA GLN A 247 15.39 -1.01 -26.88
C GLN A 247 13.90 -1.22 -27.24
N ARG A 248 13.08 -1.64 -26.27
CA ARG A 248 11.68 -2.04 -26.44
C ARG A 248 10.72 -1.28 -25.52
N MET A 249 11.03 -0.04 -25.14
CA MET A 249 10.15 0.78 -24.30
C MET A 249 8.71 0.89 -24.85
N ASP A 250 8.58 1.10 -26.17
CA ASP A 250 7.25 1.15 -26.80
C ASP A 250 6.48 -0.17 -26.70
N ALA A 251 7.16 -1.30 -26.87
CA ALA A 251 6.54 -2.61 -26.74
C ALA A 251 6.14 -2.89 -25.28
N PHE A 252 6.95 -2.46 -24.35
CA PHE A 252 6.71 -2.58 -22.92
C PHE A 252 5.44 -1.87 -22.47
N PHE A 253 5.31 -0.57 -22.79
CA PHE A 253 4.11 0.19 -22.42
C PHE A 253 2.85 -0.18 -23.24
N LYS A 254 2.98 -0.90 -24.37
CA LYS A 254 1.84 -1.43 -25.14
C LYS A 254 1.25 -2.69 -24.52
N THR A 255 1.88 -3.30 -23.55
CA THR A 255 1.31 -4.45 -22.86
C THR A 255 0.13 -4.02 -21.97
N PRO A 256 -0.98 -4.77 -21.94
CA PRO A 256 -2.12 -4.42 -21.09
C PRO A 256 -1.77 -4.44 -19.60
N GLU A 257 -0.85 -5.30 -19.19
CA GLU A 257 -0.37 -5.42 -17.80
C GLU A 257 0.30 -4.12 -17.35
N MET A 258 1.09 -3.49 -18.21
CA MET A 258 1.79 -2.26 -17.85
C MET A 258 0.84 -1.06 -17.74
N TYR A 259 -0.18 -1.00 -18.59
CA TYR A 259 -1.27 -0.03 -18.42
C TYR A 259 -2.02 -0.26 -17.12
N TYR A 260 -2.31 -1.54 -16.77
CA TYR A 260 -2.89 -1.91 -15.50
C TYR A 260 -2.06 -1.40 -14.32
N TYR A 261 -0.74 -1.66 -14.28
CA TYR A 261 0.10 -1.19 -13.20
C TYR A 261 0.16 0.34 -13.12
N ALA A 262 0.20 1.03 -14.25
CA ALA A 262 0.18 2.48 -14.27
C ALA A 262 -1.09 3.06 -13.64
N GLN A 263 -2.24 2.49 -13.97
CA GLN A 263 -3.51 2.87 -13.35
C GLN A 263 -3.57 2.44 -11.87
N TYR A 264 -3.16 1.22 -11.56
CA TYR A 264 -3.17 0.69 -10.21
C TYR A 264 -2.43 1.60 -9.22
N TYR A 265 -1.19 1.99 -9.54
CA TYR A 265 -0.43 2.87 -8.66
C TYR A 265 -0.94 4.30 -8.66
N LEU A 266 -1.48 4.81 -9.78
CA LEU A 266 -2.13 6.11 -9.81
C LEU A 266 -3.32 6.17 -8.83
N HIS A 267 -4.13 5.13 -8.81
CA HIS A 267 -5.30 5.06 -7.93
C HIS A 267 -4.92 4.86 -6.45
N LEU A 268 -3.76 4.27 -6.16
CA LEU A 268 -3.26 4.08 -4.79
C LEU A 268 -2.65 5.32 -4.16
N ILE A 269 -2.11 6.27 -4.94
CA ILE A 269 -1.36 7.37 -4.34
C ILE A 269 -2.20 8.20 -3.36
N SER A 270 -1.56 8.57 -2.26
CA SER A 270 -2.11 9.44 -1.23
C SER A 270 -2.22 10.90 -1.72
N PRO A 271 -2.89 11.78 -0.98
CA PRO A 271 -2.91 13.22 -1.27
C PRO A 271 -1.51 13.86 -1.33
N TRP A 272 -0.50 13.21 -0.76
CA TRP A 272 0.89 13.66 -0.81
C TRP A 272 1.67 13.09 -2.00
N GLY A 273 1.05 12.30 -2.86
CA GLY A 273 1.68 11.69 -4.03
C GLY A 273 2.50 10.43 -3.73
N MET A 274 2.50 9.93 -2.49
CA MET A 274 3.18 8.69 -2.14
C MET A 274 2.27 7.47 -2.34
N VAL A 275 2.84 6.35 -2.73
CA VAL A 275 2.19 5.04 -2.62
C VAL A 275 2.28 4.62 -1.15
N PRO A 276 1.15 4.28 -0.50
CA PRO A 276 1.16 3.86 0.90
C PRO A 276 2.01 2.63 1.16
N ASP A 277 2.49 2.51 2.39
CA ASP A 277 3.33 1.40 2.83
C ASP A 277 2.48 0.16 3.12
N PHE A 278 2.62 -0.88 2.33
CA PHE A 278 2.06 -2.22 2.59
C PHE A 278 3.13 -3.28 2.30
N GLY A 279 3.06 -4.41 3.00
CA GLY A 279 4.15 -5.38 3.01
C GLY A 279 5.44 -4.77 3.57
N ASP A 280 6.59 -5.29 3.16
CA ASP A 280 7.88 -4.67 3.49
C ASP A 280 7.95 -3.27 2.89
N ALA A 281 7.88 -2.27 3.76
CA ALA A 281 7.90 -0.88 3.40
C ALA A 281 8.47 0.00 4.51
N HIS A 282 8.93 1.18 4.13
CA HIS A 282 9.28 2.26 5.03
C HIS A 282 8.50 3.50 4.63
N TRP A 283 8.34 4.43 5.54
CA TRP A 283 7.70 5.70 5.23
C TRP A 283 8.27 6.33 3.95
N GLU A 284 7.38 6.64 3.01
CA GLU A 284 7.73 7.23 1.72
C GLU A 284 8.74 6.39 0.89
N SER A 285 8.68 5.06 1.04
CA SER A 285 9.58 4.15 0.33
C SER A 285 9.47 4.31 -1.18
N GLN A 286 10.63 4.31 -1.83
CA GLN A 286 10.74 4.22 -3.30
C GLN A 286 10.03 5.35 -4.09
N TRP A 287 9.74 6.50 -3.47
CA TRP A 287 9.12 7.62 -4.16
C TRP A 287 9.85 8.01 -5.45
N THR A 288 11.18 7.89 -5.49
CA THR A 288 11.99 8.15 -6.69
C THR A 288 11.68 7.18 -7.83
N HIS A 289 11.48 5.90 -7.52
CA HIS A 289 11.15 4.89 -8.52
C HIS A 289 9.75 5.12 -9.10
N PHE A 290 8.78 5.43 -8.25
CA PHE A 290 7.43 5.79 -8.69
C PHE A 290 7.42 7.09 -9.51
N LEU A 291 8.25 8.08 -9.13
CA LEU A 291 8.43 9.30 -9.93
C LEU A 291 8.87 8.97 -11.36
N VAL A 292 9.94 8.18 -11.51
CA VAL A 292 10.46 7.80 -12.82
C VAL A 292 9.42 7.02 -13.62
N PHE A 293 8.71 6.10 -12.96
CA PHE A 293 7.66 5.31 -13.59
C PHE A 293 6.51 6.18 -14.09
N PHE A 294 6.00 7.10 -13.28
CA PHE A 294 4.92 8.01 -13.68
C PHE A 294 5.34 8.99 -14.76
N GLU A 295 6.58 9.49 -14.76
CA GLU A 295 7.09 10.32 -15.85
C GLU A 295 7.11 9.56 -17.18
N ALA A 296 7.60 8.32 -17.17
CA ALA A 296 7.65 7.48 -18.36
C ALA A 296 6.25 7.06 -18.84
N ALA A 297 5.38 6.65 -17.93
CA ALA A 297 4.00 6.25 -18.25
C ALA A 297 3.19 7.44 -18.78
N ALA A 298 3.32 8.63 -18.17
CA ALA A 298 2.68 9.85 -18.62
C ALA A 298 3.12 10.23 -20.04
N ALA A 299 4.40 10.10 -20.34
CA ALA A 299 4.95 10.40 -21.68
C ALA A 299 4.39 9.45 -22.73
N PHE A 300 4.36 8.14 -22.44
CA PHE A 300 3.91 7.11 -23.37
C PHE A 300 2.39 7.14 -23.59
N TYR A 301 1.61 7.12 -22.49
CA TYR A 301 0.14 7.11 -22.55
C TYR A 301 -0.46 8.49 -22.85
N LYS A 302 0.35 9.55 -22.80
CA LYS A 302 -0.08 10.96 -22.88
C LYS A 302 -1.14 11.27 -21.81
N ASP A 303 -0.94 10.71 -20.62
CA ASP A 303 -1.89 10.77 -19.53
C ASP A 303 -1.58 11.93 -18.57
N PRO A 304 -2.48 12.95 -18.49
CA PRO A 304 -2.27 14.11 -17.64
C PRO A 304 -2.37 13.81 -16.14
N ASN A 305 -3.08 12.76 -15.73
CA ASN A 305 -3.20 12.36 -14.32
C ASN A 305 -1.90 11.69 -13.83
N MET A 306 -1.29 10.84 -14.66
CA MET A 306 0.05 10.28 -14.35
C MET A 306 1.11 11.38 -14.30
N LYS A 307 1.03 12.38 -15.19
CA LYS A 307 1.92 13.55 -15.13
C LYS A 307 1.71 14.36 -13.85
N TRP A 308 0.46 14.48 -13.41
CA TRP A 308 0.14 15.13 -12.13
C TRP A 308 0.75 14.37 -10.96
N ALA A 309 0.66 13.04 -10.94
CA ALA A 309 1.28 12.18 -9.91
C ALA A 309 2.80 12.41 -9.86
N ALA A 310 3.48 12.35 -11.00
CA ALA A 310 4.91 12.63 -11.10
C ALA A 310 5.26 14.04 -10.59
N ALA A 311 4.52 15.06 -11.01
CA ALA A 311 4.75 16.45 -10.59
C ALA A 311 4.53 16.64 -9.08
N THR A 312 3.50 16.00 -8.51
CA THR A 312 3.22 16.04 -7.07
C THR A 312 4.37 15.43 -6.26
N ILE A 313 4.84 14.26 -6.65
CA ILE A 313 6.00 13.60 -6.03
C ILE A 313 7.24 14.51 -6.14
N ALA A 314 7.57 14.99 -7.34
CA ALA A 314 8.77 15.78 -7.55
C ALA A 314 8.77 17.08 -6.74
N ARG A 315 7.64 17.80 -6.71
CA ARG A 315 7.52 19.05 -5.96
C ARG A 315 7.57 18.89 -4.45
N LYS A 316 7.09 17.75 -3.95
CA LYS A 316 7.12 17.45 -2.52
C LYS A 316 8.52 17.05 -2.04
N TYR A 317 9.20 16.15 -2.76
CA TYR A 317 10.38 15.47 -2.24
C TYR A 317 11.72 16.02 -2.75
N ILE A 318 11.73 16.84 -3.81
CA ILE A 318 12.99 17.31 -4.40
C ILE A 318 13.25 18.76 -4.04
N ASP A 319 14.33 18.99 -3.28
CA ASP A 319 14.93 20.30 -3.19
C ASP A 319 15.93 20.50 -4.35
N PHE A 320 15.46 21.11 -5.43
CA PHE A 320 16.29 21.37 -6.61
C PHE A 320 17.49 22.28 -6.35
N LYS A 321 17.58 22.91 -5.19
CA LYS A 321 18.70 23.78 -4.80
C LYS A 321 19.84 23.02 -4.10
N LYS A 322 19.61 21.74 -3.75
CA LYS A 322 20.57 20.89 -3.02
C LYS A 322 20.90 19.63 -3.80
N PRO A 323 21.74 19.71 -4.84
CA PRO A 323 22.03 18.58 -5.72
C PRO A 323 23.14 17.66 -5.19
N GLU A 324 23.26 17.46 -3.88
CA GLU A 324 24.34 16.64 -3.30
C GLU A 324 24.08 15.13 -3.42
N SER A 325 22.84 14.73 -3.69
CA SER A 325 22.49 13.31 -3.82
C SER A 325 22.67 12.80 -5.26
N VAL A 326 23.76 12.08 -5.53
CA VAL A 326 24.01 11.50 -6.85
C VAL A 326 23.04 10.38 -7.20
N GLY A 327 22.56 9.61 -6.20
CA GLY A 327 21.52 8.60 -6.40
C GLY A 327 20.22 9.22 -6.91
N LEU A 328 19.79 10.31 -6.31
CA LEU A 328 18.65 11.08 -6.82
C LEU A 328 18.94 11.67 -8.20
N GLY A 329 20.13 12.25 -8.41
CA GLY A 329 20.53 12.79 -9.72
C GLY A 329 20.45 11.77 -10.84
N PHE A 330 20.83 10.52 -10.57
CA PHE A 330 20.71 9.42 -11.52
C PHE A 330 19.25 9.06 -11.85
N MET A 331 18.37 9.03 -10.86
CA MET A 331 16.94 8.79 -11.06
C MET A 331 16.31 9.95 -11.88
N LEU A 332 16.69 11.18 -11.59
CA LEU A 332 16.20 12.35 -12.34
C LEU A 332 16.74 12.41 -13.78
N LEU A 333 17.93 11.84 -14.04
CA LEU A 333 18.39 11.62 -15.41
C LEU A 333 17.41 10.72 -16.18
N ASP A 334 16.92 9.66 -15.57
CA ASP A 334 15.96 8.76 -16.22
C ASP A 334 14.57 9.42 -16.36
N CYS A 335 14.14 10.30 -15.43
CA CYS A 335 12.98 11.17 -15.66
C CYS A 335 13.15 12.06 -16.90
N CYS A 336 14.35 12.65 -17.09
CA CYS A 336 14.66 13.44 -18.28
C CYS A 336 14.67 12.60 -19.57
N ARG A 337 15.13 11.35 -19.49
CA ARG A 337 15.27 10.45 -20.66
C ARG A 337 13.94 9.89 -21.15
N TRP A 338 13.05 9.53 -20.22
CA TRP A 338 11.81 8.78 -20.48
C TRP A 338 10.56 9.63 -20.33
N GLY A 339 10.64 10.79 -19.64
CA GLY A 339 9.53 11.72 -19.49
C GLY A 339 9.29 12.60 -20.71
N SER A 340 8.25 13.44 -20.63
CA SER A 340 7.88 14.39 -21.70
C SER A 340 7.33 15.69 -21.14
N ASP A 341 7.80 16.80 -21.71
CA ASP A 341 7.27 18.14 -21.41
C ASP A 341 5.97 18.45 -22.18
N ALA A 342 5.56 17.58 -23.11
CA ALA A 342 4.36 17.77 -23.93
C ALA A 342 3.05 17.47 -23.18
N VAL A 343 3.12 16.80 -22.03
CA VAL A 343 1.96 16.42 -21.21
C VAL A 343 1.85 17.39 -20.03
N ALA A 344 0.74 18.15 -19.98
CA ALA A 344 0.44 19.01 -18.86
C ALA A 344 -0.20 18.21 -17.71
N PRO A 345 0.17 18.46 -16.45
CA PRO A 345 -0.43 17.76 -15.32
C PRO A 345 -1.87 18.22 -15.06
N VAL A 346 -2.77 17.26 -14.84
CA VAL A 346 -4.16 17.50 -14.42
C VAL A 346 -4.47 16.57 -13.24
N PRO A 347 -4.98 17.09 -12.12
CA PRO A 347 -5.33 16.24 -10.99
C PRO A 347 -6.44 15.26 -11.38
N PRO A 348 -6.39 14.02 -10.87
CA PRO A 348 -7.48 13.06 -11.06
C PRO A 348 -8.80 13.57 -10.49
N GLN A 349 -9.92 13.06 -11.01
CA GLN A 349 -11.27 13.46 -10.58
C GLN A 349 -12.04 12.31 -9.90
N PHE A 350 -11.53 11.07 -9.96
CA PHE A 350 -12.15 9.95 -9.27
C PHE A 350 -11.97 10.09 -7.74
N LEU A 351 -12.92 9.57 -6.99
CA LEU A 351 -12.95 9.61 -5.54
C LEU A 351 -12.75 8.19 -4.97
N SER A 352 -13.58 7.81 -3.99
CA SER A 352 -13.48 6.48 -3.37
C SER A 352 -13.80 5.38 -4.35
N GLU A 353 -12.98 4.33 -4.34
CA GLU A 353 -13.10 3.22 -5.26
C GLU A 353 -12.45 1.95 -4.75
N GLU A 354 -12.86 0.84 -5.33
CA GLU A 354 -12.16 -0.42 -5.26
C GLU A 354 -11.18 -0.53 -6.41
N ILE A 355 -9.93 -0.85 -6.08
CA ILE A 355 -8.86 -0.87 -7.06
C ILE A 355 -8.69 -2.28 -7.62
N MET A 356 -9.12 -2.48 -8.85
CA MET A 356 -8.84 -3.62 -9.72
C MET A 356 -8.78 -4.98 -8.99
N GLU A 357 -9.96 -5.49 -8.61
CA GLU A 357 -10.13 -6.66 -7.76
C GLU A 357 -9.44 -7.94 -8.26
N ASP A 358 -9.41 -8.13 -9.57
CA ASP A 358 -9.16 -9.45 -10.15
C ASP A 358 -7.70 -9.87 -10.23
N VAL A 359 -6.75 -8.98 -9.98
CA VAL A 359 -5.31 -9.25 -10.16
C VAL A 359 -4.51 -8.89 -8.91
N GLN A 360 -3.72 -7.83 -8.99
CA GLN A 360 -2.91 -7.32 -7.88
C GLN A 360 -3.74 -6.50 -6.86
N GLY A 361 -4.95 -6.09 -7.24
CA GLY A 361 -5.78 -5.12 -6.54
C GLY A 361 -6.05 -5.46 -5.10
N LYS A 362 -7.28 -5.89 -4.78
CA LYS A 362 -7.74 -6.19 -3.43
C LYS A 362 -7.46 -5.06 -2.42
N LYS A 363 -7.64 -3.84 -2.89
CA LYS A 363 -7.50 -2.62 -2.10
C LYS A 363 -8.70 -1.71 -2.34
N ILE A 364 -9.13 -1.02 -1.29
CA ILE A 364 -10.19 -0.01 -1.37
C ILE A 364 -9.63 1.29 -0.85
N VAL A 365 -9.78 2.34 -1.65
CA VAL A 365 -9.41 3.70 -1.29
C VAL A 365 -10.68 4.49 -1.01
N TYR A 366 -10.71 5.16 0.13
CA TYR A 366 -11.70 6.17 0.48
C TYR A 366 -11.04 7.53 0.37
N ARG A 367 -11.65 8.45 -0.36
CA ARG A 367 -11.14 9.82 -0.49
C ARG A 367 -12.24 10.82 -0.79
N ASN A 368 -12.06 12.06 -0.34
CA ASN A 368 -12.94 13.16 -0.66
C ASN A 368 -12.33 14.17 -1.64
N GLY A 369 -11.10 13.94 -2.09
CA GLY A 369 -10.41 14.81 -3.05
C GLY A 369 -8.96 14.45 -3.26
N TRP A 370 -8.24 15.33 -3.98
CA TRP A 370 -6.85 15.15 -4.40
C TRP A 370 -5.92 16.28 -3.91
N SER A 371 -6.43 17.22 -3.12
CA SER A 371 -5.57 18.23 -2.48
C SER A 371 -4.76 17.62 -1.33
N PRO A 372 -3.62 18.20 -0.94
CA PRO A 372 -2.86 17.74 0.23
C PRO A 372 -3.67 17.71 1.54
N GLN A 373 -4.79 18.47 1.59
CA GLN A 373 -5.68 18.55 2.74
C GLN A 373 -6.82 17.54 2.69
N SER A 374 -6.95 16.80 1.59
CA SER A 374 -8.04 15.83 1.40
C SER A 374 -7.91 14.66 2.36
N THR A 375 -9.05 14.09 2.71
CA THR A 375 -9.10 12.85 3.48
C THR A 375 -8.86 11.66 2.57
N TYR A 376 -8.06 10.72 3.05
CA TYR A 376 -7.64 9.51 2.37
C TYR A 376 -7.53 8.36 3.37
N LEU A 377 -8.12 7.21 3.05
CA LEU A 377 -7.94 5.96 3.80
C LEU A 377 -7.72 4.81 2.82
N LEU A 378 -6.70 3.99 3.08
CA LEU A 378 -6.46 2.74 2.35
C LEU A 378 -6.82 1.53 3.20
N LEU A 379 -7.73 0.70 2.72
CA LEU A 379 -8.00 -0.65 3.20
C LEU A 379 -7.31 -1.66 2.28
N ASN A 380 -6.41 -2.46 2.84
CA ASN A 380 -5.76 -3.57 2.14
C ASN A 380 -6.46 -4.88 2.52
N TYR A 381 -7.12 -5.56 1.55
CA TYR A 381 -7.80 -6.83 1.80
C TYR A 381 -7.27 -7.98 0.92
N ARG A 382 -6.00 -7.94 0.58
CA ARG A 382 -5.35 -9.00 -0.19
C ARG A 382 -5.39 -10.36 0.52
N ASP A 383 -5.13 -11.44 -0.21
CA ASP A 383 -5.30 -12.81 0.30
C ASP A 383 -4.29 -13.17 1.38
N GLU A 384 -3.06 -12.75 1.23
CA GLU A 384 -1.99 -13.04 2.18
C GLU A 384 -0.72 -12.27 1.84
N GLY A 385 0.22 -12.38 2.74
CA GLY A 385 1.43 -11.61 2.76
C GLY A 385 2.25 -11.46 1.48
N ASP A 386 1.96 -12.23 0.45
CA ASP A 386 2.72 -12.21 -0.82
C ASP A 386 1.88 -11.79 -2.03
N GLY A 387 0.70 -11.21 -1.80
CA GLY A 387 -0.17 -10.83 -2.90
C GLY A 387 -0.69 -12.01 -3.71
N GLY A 388 -0.71 -13.21 -3.14
CA GLY A 388 -1.27 -14.40 -3.80
C GLY A 388 -0.41 -14.95 -4.94
N LEU A 389 0.89 -14.77 -4.91
CA LEU A 389 1.80 -15.38 -5.88
C LEU A 389 1.83 -16.91 -5.70
N ASN A 390 1.00 -17.60 -6.45
CA ASN A 390 0.73 -19.04 -6.30
C ASN A 390 1.99 -19.91 -6.31
N PHE A 391 3.01 -19.56 -7.09
CA PHE A 391 4.26 -20.32 -7.12
C PHE A 391 5.08 -20.18 -5.81
N ARG A 392 4.80 -19.18 -4.99
CA ARG A 392 5.43 -18.99 -3.68
C ARG A 392 4.74 -19.74 -2.56
N ASP A 393 3.51 -20.18 -2.75
CA ASP A 393 2.83 -21.08 -1.83
C ASP A 393 3.69 -22.30 -1.52
N TYR A 394 4.28 -22.90 -2.56
CA TYR A 394 5.18 -24.03 -2.39
C TYR A 394 6.41 -23.69 -1.54
N LEU A 395 7.01 -22.52 -1.77
CA LEU A 395 8.19 -22.09 -1.00
C LEU A 395 7.81 -21.87 0.47
N ARG A 396 6.71 -21.19 0.73
CA ARG A 396 6.24 -20.96 2.11
C ARG A 396 5.89 -22.23 2.85
N ASP A 397 5.29 -23.19 2.18
CA ASP A 397 4.91 -24.47 2.77
C ASP A 397 6.11 -25.39 3.02
N THR A 398 7.23 -25.16 2.38
CA THR A 398 8.41 -26.03 2.41
C THR A 398 9.66 -25.41 3.03
N ILE A 399 9.74 -24.08 3.09
CA ILE A 399 10.90 -23.36 3.64
C ILE A 399 10.62 -22.94 5.07
N PRO A 400 11.54 -23.12 6.02
CA PRO A 400 11.43 -22.62 7.38
C PRO A 400 11.19 -21.10 7.40
N VAL A 401 10.42 -20.61 8.37
CA VAL A 401 10.06 -19.18 8.50
C VAL A 401 11.28 -18.27 8.51
N GLU A 402 12.42 -18.73 9.07
CA GLU A 402 13.67 -17.96 9.04
C GLU A 402 14.28 -17.80 7.65
N GLU A 403 13.98 -18.72 6.78
CA GLU A 403 14.47 -18.70 5.39
C GLU A 403 13.46 -18.04 4.44
N GLU A 404 12.32 -17.62 4.94
CA GLU A 404 11.27 -16.91 4.22
C GLU A 404 11.67 -15.49 3.82
N LYS A 405 12.91 -15.31 3.49
CA LYS A 405 13.53 -14.04 3.07
C LYS A 405 13.16 -13.65 1.65
N MET A 406 12.53 -14.57 0.96
CA MET A 406 12.09 -14.40 -0.43
C MET A 406 10.69 -13.75 -0.50
N THR A 407 9.96 -13.75 0.59
CA THR A 407 8.63 -13.13 0.68
C THR A 407 8.73 -11.77 1.35
N HIS A 408 8.06 -10.78 0.84
CA HIS A 408 8.08 -9.41 1.34
C HIS A 408 6.70 -8.94 1.82
N GLY A 409 5.70 -9.80 1.74
CA GLY A 409 4.38 -9.51 2.25
C GLY A 409 4.29 -9.62 3.76
N HIS A 410 3.20 -9.10 4.33
CA HIS A 410 2.88 -9.15 5.75
C HIS A 410 1.54 -9.85 5.97
N ALA A 411 1.24 -10.22 7.20
CA ALA A 411 -0.09 -10.65 7.62
C ALA A 411 -0.99 -9.43 7.89
N ASP A 412 -1.11 -8.55 6.90
CA ASP A 412 -1.84 -7.28 6.93
C ASP A 412 -3.19 -7.34 6.17
N GLU A 413 -3.73 -8.55 6.00
CA GLU A 413 -5.03 -8.78 5.37
C GLU A 413 -6.15 -8.08 6.16
N ASN A 414 -7.02 -7.36 5.47
CA ASN A 414 -8.07 -6.51 6.04
C ASN A 414 -7.55 -5.39 6.97
N SER A 415 -6.29 -4.96 6.83
CA SER A 415 -5.78 -3.84 7.63
C SER A 415 -6.09 -2.47 7.02
N LEU A 416 -6.18 -1.46 7.88
CA LEU A 416 -6.21 -0.05 7.47
C LEU A 416 -4.78 0.48 7.44
N VAL A 417 -4.29 0.72 6.23
CA VAL A 417 -2.86 0.97 5.98
C VAL A 417 -2.45 2.41 6.27
N LEU A 418 -3.24 3.36 5.80
CA LEU A 418 -2.94 4.78 5.92
C LEU A 418 -4.24 5.58 6.03
N LEU A 419 -4.36 6.40 7.06
CA LEU A 419 -5.40 7.43 7.16
C LEU A 419 -4.73 8.80 7.19
N MET A 420 -5.18 9.68 6.31
CA MET A 420 -4.78 11.08 6.26
C MET A 420 -6.01 11.97 6.23
N SER A 421 -5.97 13.13 6.87
CA SER A 421 -6.98 14.17 6.74
C SER A 421 -6.42 15.53 7.13
N GLY A 422 -6.84 16.59 6.43
CA GLY A 422 -6.42 17.95 6.73
C GLY A 422 -4.90 18.18 6.63
N GLY A 423 -4.19 17.39 5.82
CA GLY A 423 -2.75 17.47 5.70
C GLY A 423 -1.97 16.78 6.83
N SER A 424 -2.63 16.02 7.70
CA SER A 424 -1.99 15.26 8.78
C SER A 424 -2.08 13.75 8.51
N VAL A 425 -1.06 13.01 8.92
CA VAL A 425 -1.10 11.55 9.02
C VAL A 425 -1.77 11.20 10.35
N LEU A 426 -2.77 10.36 10.33
CA LEU A 426 -3.57 10.01 11.49
C LEU A 426 -3.43 8.55 11.91
N LEU A 427 -3.26 7.66 10.92
CA LEU A 427 -3.01 6.24 11.12
C LEU A 427 -2.01 5.79 10.06
N HIS A 428 -1.04 4.99 10.47
CA HIS A 428 -0.04 4.40 9.58
C HIS A 428 0.21 2.95 10.00
N ASP A 429 0.21 2.06 9.03
CA ASP A 429 0.40 0.63 9.21
C ASP A 429 1.59 0.18 8.36
N GLY A 430 2.75 0.73 8.66
CA GLY A 430 3.97 0.42 7.95
C GLY A 430 4.84 -0.54 8.76
N GLY A 431 5.79 -1.09 8.08
CA GLY A 431 6.81 -1.87 8.74
C GLY A 431 7.74 -2.55 7.75
N TYR A 432 8.92 -2.85 8.23
CA TYR A 432 9.89 -3.60 7.47
C TYR A 432 10.39 -4.75 8.32
N ARG A 433 10.70 -5.86 7.67
CA ARG A 433 11.37 -6.96 8.30
C ARG A 433 12.67 -6.51 8.94
N ASP A 434 12.88 -6.89 10.18
CA ASP A 434 14.20 -6.83 10.79
C ASP A 434 15.13 -7.87 10.13
N TYR A 435 16.33 -7.46 9.77
CA TYR A 435 17.36 -8.39 9.28
C TYR A 435 18.03 -9.20 10.41
N MET A 436 17.71 -8.88 11.65
CA MET A 436 18.12 -9.70 12.79
C MET A 436 17.38 -11.04 12.77
N PRO A 437 17.89 -12.09 13.39
CA PRO A 437 17.14 -13.32 13.53
C PRO A 437 15.78 -12.99 14.12
N SER A 438 14.78 -13.00 13.31
CA SER A 438 13.44 -12.54 13.64
C SER A 438 12.72 -13.53 14.55
N GLY A 439 13.43 -14.33 15.31
CA GLY A 439 12.82 -15.38 16.09
C GLY A 439 11.87 -16.23 15.24
N PRO A 440 11.08 -17.10 15.87
CA PRO A 440 10.22 -18.03 15.11
C PRO A 440 9.10 -17.36 14.30
N PHE A 441 8.89 -16.05 14.36
CA PHE A 441 7.65 -15.44 13.91
C PHE A 441 7.82 -14.25 12.94
N GLY A 442 9.02 -13.97 12.45
CA GLY A 442 9.23 -12.94 11.44
C GLY A 442 8.75 -11.55 11.86
N ASN A 443 9.27 -11.02 12.95
CA ASN A 443 8.93 -9.73 13.58
C ASN A 443 8.41 -8.67 12.59
N TYR A 444 7.45 -7.86 13.00
CA TYR A 444 6.81 -6.77 12.25
C TYR A 444 6.02 -7.17 11.01
N ARG A 445 6.08 -8.40 10.54
CA ARG A 445 5.24 -8.94 9.47
C ARG A 445 3.99 -9.63 9.99
N GLN A 446 3.90 -9.85 11.29
CA GLN A 446 2.76 -10.52 11.92
C GLN A 446 1.53 -9.63 11.97
N ASP A 447 0.36 -10.25 11.99
CA ASP A 447 -0.94 -9.60 12.12
C ASP A 447 -1.06 -8.67 13.34
N TYR A 448 -0.36 -8.99 14.44
CA TYR A 448 -0.32 -8.19 15.65
C TYR A 448 0.19 -6.74 15.44
N PHE A 449 1.04 -6.52 14.46
CA PHE A 449 1.65 -5.20 14.19
C PHE A 449 0.84 -4.35 13.20
N HIS A 450 -0.37 -4.79 12.86
CA HIS A 450 -1.23 -4.16 11.87
C HIS A 450 -2.55 -3.67 12.47
N ASN A 451 -3.19 -2.69 11.82
CA ASN A 451 -4.48 -2.11 12.25
C ASN A 451 -5.63 -3.05 11.85
N ARG A 452 -5.81 -4.12 12.59
CA ARG A 452 -6.73 -5.20 12.24
C ARG A 452 -7.25 -5.97 13.45
N LEU A 453 -8.17 -6.91 13.20
CA LEU A 453 -8.57 -7.91 14.19
C LEU A 453 -7.54 -9.06 14.19
N CYS A 454 -6.97 -9.35 15.35
CA CYS A 454 -6.18 -10.55 15.58
C CYS A 454 -7.04 -11.65 16.20
N VAL A 455 -6.86 -12.87 15.72
CA VAL A 455 -7.61 -14.05 16.16
C VAL A 455 -6.63 -15.15 16.56
N ARG A 456 -6.85 -15.77 17.72
CA ARG A 456 -6.07 -16.94 18.17
C ARG A 456 -6.99 -18.01 18.72
N PRO A 457 -6.96 -19.25 18.20
CA PRO A 457 -7.63 -20.38 18.83
C PRO A 457 -6.96 -20.76 20.16
N GLU A 458 -7.61 -21.55 20.98
CA GLU A 458 -7.08 -21.98 22.28
C GLU A 458 -5.72 -22.66 22.16
N LYS A 459 -5.58 -23.54 21.17
CA LYS A 459 -4.33 -24.25 20.91
C LYS A 459 -3.81 -23.86 19.53
N ILE A 460 -2.64 -23.27 19.53
CA ILE A 460 -1.98 -22.88 18.30
C ILE A 460 -0.89 -23.90 18.00
N TRP A 461 -1.03 -24.53 16.87
CA TRP A 461 0.01 -25.33 16.27
C TRP A 461 0.69 -24.50 15.18
N MET A 462 1.91 -24.12 15.42
CA MET A 462 2.68 -23.29 14.48
C MET A 462 3.38 -24.21 13.49
N GLY A 463 2.73 -24.52 12.37
CA GLY A 463 3.09 -25.59 11.44
C GLY A 463 4.26 -25.34 10.51
N GLN A 464 5.04 -24.27 10.67
CA GLN A 464 6.13 -23.94 9.77
C GLN A 464 7.52 -24.34 10.26
N LYS A 465 7.62 -24.91 11.48
CA LYS A 465 8.85 -25.43 12.05
C LYS A 465 8.64 -26.74 12.75
N ALA A 466 9.50 -27.70 12.48
CA ALA A 466 9.59 -28.90 13.30
C ALA A 466 10.01 -28.52 14.73
N GLY A 467 9.22 -28.92 15.71
CA GLY A 467 9.53 -28.68 17.13
C GLY A 467 8.85 -27.47 17.77
N GLU A 468 7.70 -27.14 17.36
CA GLU A 468 6.97 -25.93 17.60
C GLU A 468 6.23 -25.76 18.89
N TYR A 469 5.90 -24.50 19.16
CA TYR A 469 5.18 -24.07 20.34
C TYR A 469 3.70 -24.48 20.25
N ARG A 470 3.25 -25.25 21.22
CA ARG A 470 1.83 -25.32 21.56
C ARG A 470 1.55 -24.20 22.54
N TYR A 471 0.67 -23.30 22.20
CA TYR A 471 0.25 -22.24 23.08
C TYR A 471 -1.24 -22.38 23.39
N SER A 472 -1.61 -22.28 24.66
CA SER A 472 -2.99 -22.22 25.09
C SER A 472 -3.17 -20.99 25.96
N VAL A 473 -4.21 -20.19 25.69
CA VAL A 473 -4.57 -19.06 26.55
C VAL A 473 -4.87 -19.51 27.98
N ARG A 474 -5.40 -20.74 28.15
CA ARG A 474 -5.68 -21.31 29.45
C ARG A 474 -4.44 -21.74 30.22
N ASP A 475 -3.39 -22.06 29.50
CA ASP A 475 -2.10 -22.49 30.04
C ASP A 475 -1.10 -21.30 30.09
N ALA A 476 -1.58 -20.08 29.83
CA ALA A 476 -0.74 -18.88 29.91
C ALA A 476 -0.07 -18.80 31.29
N VAL A 477 1.24 -18.62 31.26
CA VAL A 477 2.03 -18.48 32.49
C VAL A 477 1.51 -17.27 33.28
N PRO A 478 1.32 -17.39 34.60
CA PRO A 478 0.93 -16.26 35.42
C PRO A 478 1.85 -15.06 35.20
N GLY A 479 1.28 -13.91 34.80
CA GLY A 479 2.02 -12.68 34.46
C GLY A 479 2.18 -12.44 32.97
N GLN A 480 1.82 -13.37 32.10
CA GLN A 480 1.75 -13.16 30.66
C GLN A 480 0.43 -12.46 30.30
N ASN A 481 0.52 -11.28 29.71
CA ASN A 481 -0.69 -10.57 29.29
C ASN A 481 -1.20 -11.10 27.93
N VAL A 482 -2.44 -10.76 27.58
CA VAL A 482 -3.05 -11.22 26.32
C VAL A 482 -2.28 -10.74 25.10
N LEU A 483 -1.64 -9.59 25.16
CA LEU A 483 -0.86 -9.02 24.06
C LEU A 483 0.45 -9.79 23.84
N ASP A 484 1.10 -10.25 24.92
CA ASP A 484 2.24 -11.16 24.80
C ASP A 484 1.87 -12.45 24.08
N PHE A 485 0.71 -13.02 24.42
CA PHE A 485 0.18 -14.17 23.71
C PHE A 485 -0.06 -13.87 22.22
N LEU A 486 -0.72 -12.79 21.89
CA LEU A 486 -1.01 -12.42 20.51
C LEU A 486 0.27 -12.22 19.69
N ARG A 487 1.24 -11.51 20.26
CA ARG A 487 2.52 -11.24 19.63
C ARG A 487 3.36 -12.49 19.39
N ASN A 488 3.39 -13.40 20.37
CA ASN A 488 4.24 -14.58 20.30
C ASN A 488 3.59 -15.75 19.55
N ALA A 489 2.31 -15.68 19.26
CA ALA A 489 1.55 -16.73 18.60
C ALA A 489 1.08 -16.37 17.18
N GLY A 490 1.50 -15.21 16.67
CA GLY A 490 1.20 -14.80 15.30
C GLY A 490 2.10 -15.51 14.29
N SER A 491 1.58 -15.80 13.11
CA SER A 491 2.36 -16.38 12.02
C SER A 491 1.80 -15.94 10.68
N TYR A 492 2.58 -16.16 9.64
CA TYR A 492 2.07 -16.16 8.28
C TYR A 492 1.13 -17.32 8.08
N ARG A 493 -0.06 -17.04 7.63
CA ARG A 493 -1.07 -18.07 7.42
C ARG A 493 -1.70 -17.89 6.05
N LYS A 494 -1.99 -19.01 5.43
CA LYS A 494 -2.75 -19.03 4.19
C LYS A 494 -4.22 -18.73 4.50
N VAL A 495 -4.62 -17.50 4.25
CA VAL A 495 -6.00 -17.03 4.40
C VAL A 495 -6.55 -16.59 3.06
N ARG A 496 -7.87 -16.63 2.93
CA ARG A 496 -8.57 -16.12 1.74
C ARG A 496 -9.32 -14.86 2.10
N THR A 497 -9.23 -13.88 1.24
CA THR A 497 -9.99 -12.65 1.37
C THR A 497 -10.87 -12.42 0.15
N GLN A 498 -11.97 -11.74 0.36
CA GLN A 498 -12.87 -11.34 -0.71
C GLN A 498 -13.59 -10.05 -0.34
N LYS A 499 -13.88 -9.25 -1.34
CA LYS A 499 -14.88 -8.20 -1.22
C LYS A 499 -16.26 -8.86 -1.17
N VAL A 500 -17.04 -8.49 -0.17
CA VAL A 500 -18.46 -8.84 -0.09
C VAL A 500 -19.29 -7.78 -0.78
N ASP A 501 -19.06 -6.50 -0.42
CA ASP A 501 -19.77 -5.36 -0.97
C ASP A 501 -18.85 -4.13 -1.05
N PHE A 502 -19.13 -3.25 -2.01
CA PHE A 502 -18.60 -1.89 -2.08
C PHE A 502 -19.63 -0.94 -2.67
N LEU A 503 -19.82 0.22 -2.05
CA LEU A 503 -20.75 1.25 -2.50
C LEU A 503 -20.18 2.63 -2.20
N SER A 504 -20.10 3.50 -3.20
CA SER A 504 -19.73 4.91 -3.05
C SER A 504 -20.89 5.80 -3.45
N LEU A 505 -21.38 6.60 -2.48
CA LEU A 505 -22.47 7.54 -2.65
C LEU A 505 -22.04 8.96 -2.26
N PRO A 506 -22.80 10.00 -2.60
CA PRO A 506 -22.40 11.37 -2.29
C PRO A 506 -22.19 11.65 -0.80
N ASP A 507 -22.95 11.04 0.09
CA ASP A 507 -22.95 11.26 1.53
C ASP A 507 -22.10 10.25 2.31
N PHE A 508 -21.86 9.05 1.77
CA PHE A 508 -21.02 8.06 2.40
C PHE A 508 -20.42 7.08 1.41
N ASP A 509 -19.33 6.41 1.82
CA ASP A 509 -18.82 5.21 1.20
C ASP A 509 -18.95 4.04 2.15
N TYR A 510 -19.17 2.86 1.62
CA TYR A 510 -19.31 1.62 2.37
C TYR A 510 -18.54 0.51 1.69
N SER A 511 -17.84 -0.30 2.48
CA SER A 511 -17.34 -1.59 2.03
C SER A 511 -17.54 -2.66 3.08
N ARG A 512 -17.61 -3.90 2.64
CA ARG A 512 -17.52 -5.09 3.47
C ARG A 512 -16.55 -6.07 2.80
N THR A 513 -15.48 -6.38 3.51
CA THR A 513 -14.46 -7.35 3.09
C THR A 513 -14.42 -8.50 4.08
N ARG A 514 -14.18 -9.71 3.61
CA ARG A 514 -14.15 -10.92 4.42
C ARG A 514 -12.80 -11.61 4.32
N LEU A 515 -12.24 -11.97 5.45
CA LEU A 515 -11.15 -12.91 5.58
C LEU A 515 -11.70 -14.26 6.07
N THR A 516 -11.22 -15.35 5.49
CA THR A 516 -11.55 -16.72 5.93
C THR A 516 -10.25 -17.49 6.18
N ASP A 517 -10.12 -18.02 7.38
CA ASP A 517 -9.07 -18.95 7.77
C ASP A 517 -9.69 -20.35 8.00
N ASP A 518 -9.57 -21.19 7.01
CA ASP A 518 -10.12 -22.55 7.06
C ASP A 518 -9.36 -23.44 8.06
N ASN A 519 -8.09 -23.14 8.35
CA ASN A 519 -7.27 -23.92 9.26
C ASN A 519 -7.63 -23.64 10.73
N TRP A 520 -7.75 -22.37 11.10
CA TRP A 520 -8.18 -21.99 12.45
C TRP A 520 -9.69 -22.02 12.61
N GLY A 521 -10.43 -22.09 11.51
CA GLY A 521 -11.88 -22.27 11.50
C GLY A 521 -12.65 -21.01 11.90
N TYR A 522 -12.34 -19.88 11.27
CA TYR A 522 -13.09 -18.65 11.47
C TYR A 522 -13.23 -17.85 10.18
N SER A 523 -14.17 -16.93 10.16
CA SER A 523 -14.20 -15.81 9.22
C SER A 523 -14.29 -14.50 9.98
N TRP A 524 -13.76 -13.44 9.35
CA TRP A 524 -13.81 -12.10 9.87
C TRP A 524 -14.20 -11.14 8.76
N ASP A 525 -15.31 -10.43 8.96
CA ASP A 525 -15.75 -9.36 8.08
C ASP A 525 -15.32 -8.02 8.68
N ARG A 526 -14.71 -7.17 7.86
CA ARG A 526 -14.50 -5.76 8.18
C ARG A 526 -15.44 -4.92 7.35
N VAL A 527 -16.29 -4.15 8.03
CA VAL A 527 -17.17 -3.16 7.43
C VAL A 527 -16.58 -1.79 7.69
N VAL A 528 -16.29 -1.04 6.64
CA VAL A 528 -15.81 0.33 6.74
C VAL A 528 -16.83 1.27 6.12
N THR A 529 -17.25 2.29 6.86
CA THR A 529 -18.14 3.35 6.39
C THR A 529 -17.46 4.70 6.56
N TYR A 530 -17.28 5.43 5.48
CA TYR A 530 -16.83 6.82 5.50
C TYR A 530 -18.00 7.77 5.40
N VAL A 531 -18.29 8.49 6.47
CA VAL A 531 -19.34 9.53 6.53
C VAL A 531 -18.74 10.85 6.04
N LYS A 532 -18.92 11.14 4.75
CA LYS A 532 -18.18 12.20 4.04
C LYS A 532 -18.37 13.60 4.62
N GLU A 533 -19.62 13.98 4.92
CA GLU A 533 -19.93 15.31 5.45
C GLU A 533 -19.32 15.55 6.84
N ALA A 534 -19.21 14.49 7.64
CA ALA A 534 -18.66 14.56 8.99
C ALA A 534 -17.15 14.27 9.06
N ASP A 535 -16.55 13.79 7.98
CA ASP A 535 -15.16 13.32 7.91
C ASP A 535 -14.86 12.24 8.96
N ILE A 536 -15.77 11.27 9.14
CA ILE A 536 -15.71 10.24 10.17
C ILE A 536 -15.73 8.86 9.53
N PHE A 537 -14.93 7.92 10.07
CA PHE A 537 -14.97 6.52 9.69
C PHE A 537 -15.58 5.67 10.80
N VAL A 538 -16.49 4.78 10.41
CA VAL A 538 -17.03 3.72 11.28
C VAL A 538 -16.47 2.40 10.79
N VAL A 539 -15.81 1.67 11.69
CA VAL A 539 -15.26 0.33 11.41
C VAL A 539 -15.97 -0.67 12.31
N LEU A 540 -16.64 -1.63 11.68
CA LEU A 540 -17.30 -2.73 12.37
C LEU A 540 -16.58 -4.02 11.99
N ASP A 541 -15.87 -4.62 12.93
CA ASP A 541 -15.21 -5.90 12.76
C ASP A 541 -16.11 -7.01 13.31
N ILE A 542 -16.41 -8.00 12.48
CA ILE A 542 -17.37 -9.05 12.78
C ILE A 542 -16.67 -10.40 12.65
N PHE A 543 -16.36 -11.00 13.80
CA PHE A 543 -15.85 -12.35 13.89
C PHE A 543 -17.01 -13.36 13.82
N LYS A 544 -16.78 -14.48 13.14
CA LYS A 544 -17.68 -15.63 13.09
C LYS A 544 -16.89 -16.91 13.21
N SER A 545 -17.24 -17.74 14.19
CA SER A 545 -16.66 -19.07 14.33
C SER A 545 -17.20 -20.03 13.26
N LEU A 546 -16.32 -20.78 12.62
CA LEU A 546 -16.67 -21.84 11.67
C LEU A 546 -16.56 -23.25 12.29
N LYS A 547 -16.23 -23.33 13.58
CA LYS A 547 -16.17 -24.55 14.39
C LYS A 547 -16.48 -24.20 15.84
N GLU A 548 -16.73 -25.20 16.66
CA GLU A 548 -16.80 -25.04 18.10
C GLU A 548 -15.37 -24.97 18.67
N GLU A 549 -15.01 -23.80 19.24
CA GLU A 549 -13.64 -23.54 19.68
C GLU A 549 -13.58 -22.35 20.64
N PHE A 550 -12.56 -22.32 21.51
CA PHE A 550 -12.22 -21.13 22.27
C PHE A 550 -11.34 -20.20 21.42
N PHE A 551 -11.75 -18.95 21.25
CA PHE A 551 -10.97 -17.95 20.56
C PHE A 551 -10.65 -16.75 21.45
N THR A 552 -9.42 -16.26 21.34
CA THR A 552 -9.01 -14.93 21.81
C THR A 552 -9.01 -13.99 20.62
N LEU A 553 -9.70 -12.87 20.77
CA LEU A 553 -9.88 -11.84 19.76
C LEU A 553 -9.32 -10.52 20.27
N ALA A 554 -8.62 -9.78 19.42
CA ALA A 554 -8.15 -8.43 19.72
C ALA A 554 -8.33 -7.52 18.51
N ASN A 555 -9.10 -6.45 18.71
CA ASN A 555 -9.18 -5.34 17.78
C ASN A 555 -8.04 -4.38 18.08
N LEU A 556 -7.06 -4.25 17.16
CA LEU A 556 -5.81 -3.54 17.36
C LEU A 556 -5.71 -2.29 16.51
N TRP A 557 -5.21 -1.22 17.12
CA TRP A 557 -4.91 0.06 16.49
C TRP A 557 -3.54 0.54 16.91
N HIS A 558 -2.75 1.02 15.95
CA HIS A 558 -1.38 1.47 16.18
C HIS A 558 -1.26 2.97 15.97
N THR A 559 -0.59 3.65 16.89
CA THR A 559 -0.38 5.10 16.83
C THR A 559 1.00 5.49 17.37
N ARG A 560 1.47 6.66 17.01
CA ARG A 560 2.76 7.17 17.47
C ARG A 560 2.71 7.66 18.92
N LYS A 561 1.65 8.39 19.28
CA LYS A 561 1.47 8.94 20.63
C LYS A 561 -0.01 8.93 21.02
N ILE A 562 -0.26 8.69 22.30
CA ILE A 562 -1.55 8.92 22.94
C ILE A 562 -1.42 10.22 23.72
N LEU A 563 -2.21 11.23 23.38
CA LEU A 563 -2.20 12.55 24.02
C LEU A 563 -3.11 12.58 25.24
N SER A 564 -4.30 12.01 25.12
CA SER A 564 -5.25 11.88 26.20
C SER A 564 -6.16 10.66 25.98
N ARG A 565 -6.81 10.22 27.04
CA ARG A 565 -7.73 9.10 27.01
C ARG A 565 -8.82 9.27 28.06
N GLY A 566 -9.93 8.65 27.83
CA GLY A 566 -11.05 8.52 28.78
C GLY A 566 -11.63 7.12 28.73
N ASP A 567 -12.86 6.99 29.21
CA ASP A 567 -13.58 5.74 29.13
C ASP A 567 -13.92 5.47 27.67
N HIS A 568 -13.36 4.39 27.11
CA HIS A 568 -13.61 3.93 25.75
C HIS A 568 -13.17 4.86 24.61
N TRP A 569 -12.24 5.81 24.86
CA TRP A 569 -11.67 6.62 23.79
C TRP A 569 -10.21 7.01 24.02
N TYR A 570 -9.50 7.24 22.93
CA TYR A 570 -8.08 7.61 22.90
C TYR A 570 -7.87 8.71 21.85
N ASP A 571 -7.34 9.85 22.29
CA ASP A 571 -6.90 10.93 21.40
C ASP A 571 -5.43 10.70 21.05
N THR A 572 -5.14 10.62 19.75
CA THR A 572 -3.85 10.17 19.24
C THR A 572 -3.29 11.11 18.18
N VAL A 573 -1.96 11.13 18.05
CA VAL A 573 -1.26 11.94 17.06
C VAL A 573 -0.11 11.15 16.44
N TYR A 574 0.10 11.39 15.16
CA TYR A 574 1.22 10.87 14.37
C TYR A 574 2.10 12.06 13.92
N ASP A 575 2.84 12.67 14.87
CA ASP A 575 3.59 13.91 14.68
C ASP A 575 5.06 13.71 14.28
N THR A 576 5.52 12.47 14.30
CA THR A 576 6.90 12.12 13.95
C THR A 576 6.93 10.72 13.33
N ILE A 577 7.84 10.52 12.41
CA ILE A 577 8.14 9.22 11.83
C ILE A 577 9.64 9.02 11.72
N ALA A 578 10.10 7.81 12.01
CA ALA A 578 11.51 7.50 11.87
C ALA A 578 11.87 7.23 10.40
N GLY A 579 13.01 7.75 9.95
CA GLY A 579 13.57 7.38 8.67
C GLY A 579 14.34 6.08 8.76
N PHE A 580 14.29 5.29 7.69
CA PHE A 580 15.06 4.06 7.57
C PHE A 580 15.51 3.85 6.11
N GLY A 581 16.70 3.28 5.93
CA GLY A 581 17.13 2.84 4.61
C GLY A 581 17.28 3.94 3.54
N GLY A 582 17.52 5.19 3.95
CA GLY A 582 17.66 6.33 3.05
C GLY A 582 16.41 7.20 2.93
N THR A 583 15.30 6.82 3.57
CA THR A 583 14.14 7.70 3.73
C THR A 583 14.38 8.70 4.85
N GLN A 584 13.92 9.93 4.68
CA GLN A 584 14.05 10.97 5.69
C GLN A 584 12.88 10.84 6.67
N GLY A 585 13.16 10.33 7.87
CA GLY A 585 12.26 10.52 9.00
C GLY A 585 12.25 11.98 9.44
N GLY A 586 11.30 12.33 10.28
CA GLY A 586 11.20 13.69 10.83
C GLY A 586 9.85 14.00 11.44
N SER A 587 9.62 15.28 11.63
CA SER A 587 8.34 15.79 12.08
C SER A 587 7.32 15.75 10.97
N LEU A 588 6.10 15.35 11.31
CA LEU A 588 4.94 15.38 10.44
C LEU A 588 3.99 16.50 10.88
N PRO A 589 3.20 17.08 9.97
CA PRO A 589 2.12 18.00 10.34
C PRO A 589 1.14 17.32 11.29
N ALA A 590 0.77 18.04 12.35
CA ALA A 590 -0.10 17.54 13.42
C ALA A 590 -1.24 18.53 13.73
N ASP A 591 -1.75 19.21 12.71
CA ASP A 591 -2.87 20.14 12.84
C ASP A 591 -4.19 19.42 13.13
N LYS A 592 -4.27 18.14 12.73
CA LYS A 592 -5.36 17.23 13.11
C LYS A 592 -4.82 16.06 13.93
N HIS A 593 -5.65 15.63 14.87
CA HIS A 593 -5.50 14.42 15.67
C HIS A 593 -6.50 13.36 15.23
N LEU A 594 -6.33 12.14 15.71
CA LEU A 594 -7.28 11.06 15.55
C LEU A 594 -7.86 10.66 16.89
N LEU A 595 -9.17 10.82 17.04
CA LEU A 595 -9.89 10.26 18.16
C LEU A 595 -10.40 8.87 17.80
N ILE A 596 -9.94 7.86 18.52
CA ILE A 596 -10.38 6.47 18.41
C ILE A 596 -11.38 6.23 19.52
N VAL A 597 -12.63 5.90 19.15
CA VAL A 597 -13.71 5.65 20.12
C VAL A 597 -14.21 4.21 19.98
N PHE A 598 -14.29 3.53 21.11
CA PHE A 598 -14.84 2.18 21.23
C PHE A 598 -16.23 2.22 21.91
N PRO A 599 -17.31 2.38 21.16
CA PRO A 599 -18.63 2.54 21.79
C PRO A 599 -19.19 1.26 22.43
N ALA A 600 -18.52 0.13 22.28
CA ALA A 600 -18.96 -1.16 22.81
C ALA A 600 -18.39 -1.41 24.22
N THR A 601 -19.27 -1.56 25.20
CA THR A 601 -18.91 -1.70 26.62
C THR A 601 -18.89 -3.13 27.14
N HIS A 602 -19.22 -4.12 26.32
CA HIS A 602 -19.31 -5.53 26.77
C HIS A 602 -17.98 -6.31 26.67
N PHE A 603 -16.95 -5.73 26.10
CA PHE A 603 -15.62 -6.31 26.11
C PHE A 603 -14.93 -6.05 27.45
N LYS A 604 -14.32 -7.08 28.00
CA LYS A 604 -13.77 -7.01 29.35
C LYS A 604 -12.44 -6.29 29.48
N LEU A 605 -11.69 -6.20 28.40
CA LEU A 605 -10.34 -5.66 28.44
C LEU A 605 -10.15 -4.62 27.32
N GLU A 606 -9.90 -3.40 27.73
CA GLU A 606 -9.33 -2.34 26.90
C GLU A 606 -7.98 -1.92 27.48
N GLY A 607 -7.04 -1.60 26.61
CA GLY A 607 -5.74 -1.20 27.11
C GLY A 607 -4.83 -0.67 26.02
N THR A 608 -3.63 -0.33 26.48
CA THR A 608 -2.58 0.20 25.62
C THR A 608 -1.25 -0.43 26.01
N GLU A 609 -0.42 -0.70 25.01
CA GLU A 609 0.94 -1.17 25.20
C GLU A 609 1.91 -0.39 24.33
N LEU A 610 3.04 0.05 24.91
CA LEU A 610 4.14 0.62 24.14
C LEU A 610 4.94 -0.51 23.50
N GLN A 611 4.97 -0.49 22.17
CA GLN A 611 5.73 -1.43 21.38
C GLN A 611 7.03 -0.80 20.89
N LYS A 612 8.14 -1.46 21.16
CA LYS A 612 9.43 -1.11 20.59
C LYS A 612 9.59 -1.80 19.25
N ARG A 613 9.34 -1.07 18.17
CA ARG A 613 9.65 -1.54 16.84
C ARG A 613 11.13 -1.27 16.49
N HIS A 614 11.61 -1.97 15.49
CA HIS A 614 12.97 -1.84 14.97
C HIS A 614 13.39 -0.39 14.69
N TYR A 615 12.50 0.42 14.15
CA TYR A 615 12.79 1.78 13.70
C TYR A 615 12.12 2.88 14.53
N GLN A 616 11.06 2.57 15.26
CA GLN A 616 10.37 3.53 16.13
C GLN A 616 9.48 2.85 17.16
N ASP A 617 9.24 3.54 18.29
CA ASP A 617 8.25 3.10 19.26
C ASP A 617 6.85 3.52 18.84
N GLU A 618 5.87 2.62 19.01
CA GLU A 618 4.45 2.85 18.74
C GLU A 618 3.58 2.33 19.87
N TRP A 619 2.42 2.92 20.05
CA TRP A 619 1.40 2.42 20.95
C TRP A 619 0.42 1.51 20.22
N ALA A 620 0.21 0.31 20.75
CA ALA A 620 -0.94 -0.51 20.43
C ALA A 620 -2.08 -0.14 21.37
N ILE A 621 -3.24 0.17 20.81
CA ILE A 621 -4.51 0.39 21.50
C ILE A 621 -5.40 -0.80 21.16
N HIS A 622 -6.03 -1.43 22.16
CA HIS A 622 -6.75 -2.67 21.90
C HIS A 622 -8.04 -2.80 22.69
N GLN A 623 -8.99 -3.52 22.10
CA GLN A 623 -10.09 -4.18 22.78
C GLN A 623 -9.96 -5.69 22.60
N THR A 624 -10.05 -6.46 23.70
CA THR A 624 -9.87 -7.91 23.66
C THR A 624 -11.01 -8.64 24.33
N THR A 625 -11.31 -9.83 23.80
CA THR A 625 -12.19 -10.79 24.43
C THR A 625 -11.67 -12.21 24.22
N GLY A 626 -11.97 -13.11 25.14
CA GLY A 626 -11.64 -14.54 25.02
C GLY A 626 -12.82 -15.35 25.55
N GLN A 627 -13.41 -16.16 24.70
CA GLN A 627 -14.55 -17.00 25.06
C GLN A 627 -14.64 -18.25 24.19
N HIS A 628 -15.43 -19.20 24.65
CA HIS A 628 -15.81 -20.35 23.84
C HIS A 628 -16.92 -19.93 22.87
N PHE A 629 -16.76 -20.25 21.61
CA PHE A 629 -17.73 -19.99 20.55
C PHE A 629 -18.34 -21.30 20.07
N GLU A 630 -19.64 -21.29 19.89
CA GLU A 630 -20.35 -22.31 19.16
C GLU A 630 -20.15 -22.16 17.65
N LEU A 631 -20.44 -23.21 16.92
CA LEU A 631 -20.43 -23.15 15.45
C LEU A 631 -21.36 -22.02 14.94
N ARG A 632 -20.82 -21.12 14.12
CA ARG A 632 -21.48 -19.93 13.55
C ARG A 632 -21.82 -18.83 14.56
N GLU A 633 -21.35 -18.92 15.77
CA GLU A 633 -21.49 -17.81 16.70
C GLU A 633 -20.67 -16.60 16.24
N THR A 634 -21.23 -15.41 16.43
CA THR A 634 -20.61 -14.13 16.00
C THR A 634 -20.38 -13.21 17.18
N VAL A 635 -19.35 -12.40 17.07
CA VAL A 635 -19.10 -11.26 17.95
C VAL A 635 -18.58 -10.09 17.11
N GLY A 636 -19.01 -8.88 17.46
CA GLY A 636 -18.63 -7.65 16.77
C GLY A 636 -17.84 -6.69 17.64
N PHE A 637 -16.93 -5.98 17.02
CA PHE A 637 -16.21 -4.83 17.56
C PHE A 637 -16.60 -3.59 16.75
N ALA A 638 -16.92 -2.51 17.43
CA ALA A 638 -17.20 -1.22 16.80
C ALA A 638 -16.10 -0.23 17.15
N THR A 639 -15.55 0.43 16.15
CA THR A 639 -14.58 1.51 16.32
C THR A 639 -15.01 2.70 15.48
N VAL A 640 -15.00 3.89 16.06
CA VAL A 640 -15.22 5.13 15.33
C VAL A 640 -13.93 5.93 15.31
N LEU A 641 -13.46 6.26 14.13
CA LEU A 641 -12.27 7.05 13.88
C LEU A 641 -12.70 8.47 13.50
N ILE A 642 -12.36 9.45 14.33
CA ILE A 642 -12.77 10.85 14.15
C ILE A 642 -11.52 11.71 13.94
N PRO A 643 -11.18 12.07 12.70
CA PRO A 643 -10.23 13.13 12.43
C PRO A 643 -10.75 14.47 12.98
N HIS A 644 -9.98 15.13 13.83
CA HIS A 644 -10.42 16.41 14.40
C HIS A 644 -9.26 17.42 14.53
N PRO A 645 -9.54 18.72 14.50
CA PRO A 645 -8.53 19.74 14.80
C PRO A 645 -7.90 19.54 16.18
N ALA A 646 -6.59 19.76 16.31
CA ALA A 646 -5.85 19.58 17.55
C ALA A 646 -6.38 20.43 18.74
N LYS A 647 -7.13 21.48 18.46
CA LYS A 647 -7.76 22.37 19.47
C LYS A 647 -9.09 21.87 19.99
N ASP A 648 -9.72 20.90 19.36
CA ASP A 648 -11.03 20.39 19.74
C ASP A 648 -10.92 19.54 21.01
N ASP A 649 -12.02 19.53 21.79
CA ASP A 649 -12.10 18.74 23.03
C ASP A 649 -12.47 17.29 22.70
N PRO A 650 -11.55 16.33 22.85
CA PRO A 650 -11.80 14.94 22.49
C PRO A 650 -12.88 14.28 23.33
N GLN A 651 -13.08 14.71 24.60
CA GLN A 651 -14.14 14.16 25.44
C GLN A 651 -15.53 14.53 24.91
N LYS A 652 -15.70 15.76 24.44
CA LYS A 652 -16.96 16.19 23.82
C LYS A 652 -17.24 15.46 22.52
N LEU A 653 -16.22 15.22 21.71
CA LEU A 653 -16.35 14.44 20.47
C LEU A 653 -16.71 12.99 20.77
N ALA A 654 -16.03 12.35 21.73
CA ALA A 654 -16.34 10.98 22.13
C ALA A 654 -17.79 10.82 22.63
N ALA A 655 -18.30 11.81 23.39
CA ALA A 655 -19.67 11.80 23.90
C ALA A 655 -20.75 11.84 22.79
N GLN A 656 -20.38 12.23 21.58
CA GLN A 656 -21.26 12.23 20.40
C GLN A 656 -21.46 10.84 19.79
N VAL A 657 -20.65 9.86 20.19
CA VAL A 657 -20.69 8.49 19.67
C VAL A 657 -21.39 7.58 20.67
N LYS A 658 -22.39 6.85 20.23
CA LYS A 658 -23.15 5.90 21.05
C LYS A 658 -23.26 4.58 20.33
N LEU A 659 -23.12 3.48 21.07
CA LEU A 659 -23.51 2.17 20.56
C LEU A 659 -25.03 2.13 20.40
N LEU A 660 -25.49 1.74 19.24
CA LEU A 660 -26.91 1.46 19.06
C LEU A 660 -27.23 0.12 19.70
N VAL A 661 -28.25 0.11 20.55
CA VAL A 661 -28.75 -1.11 21.17
C VAL A 661 -29.30 -2.01 20.08
N VAL A 662 -28.72 -3.18 19.95
CA VAL A 662 -29.19 -4.24 19.07
C VAL A 662 -29.89 -5.26 19.95
N GLU A 663 -31.10 -5.68 19.57
CA GLU A 663 -31.91 -6.64 20.33
C GLU A 663 -31.15 -7.97 20.60
N SER A 664 -30.27 -8.33 19.68
CA SER A 664 -29.28 -9.40 19.85
C SER A 664 -27.92 -8.96 19.33
N PRO A 665 -26.89 -8.89 20.18
CA PRO A 665 -25.52 -8.61 19.74
C PRO A 665 -24.99 -9.63 18.72
N ARG A 666 -25.59 -10.80 18.63
CA ARG A 666 -25.27 -11.82 17.63
C ARG A 666 -25.90 -11.54 16.27
N ALA A 667 -26.97 -10.73 16.21
CA ALA A 667 -27.66 -10.45 14.94
C ALA A 667 -27.03 -9.32 14.14
N GLY A 668 -26.50 -8.31 14.81
CA GLY A 668 -25.92 -7.13 14.18
C GLY A 668 -25.28 -6.20 15.19
N GLN A 669 -24.67 -5.14 14.69
CA GLN A 669 -24.11 -4.06 15.48
C GLN A 669 -24.30 -2.72 14.78
N GLY A 670 -24.25 -1.64 15.52
CA GLY A 670 -24.39 -0.31 14.94
C GLY A 670 -23.97 0.78 15.90
N VAL A 671 -23.73 1.95 15.32
CA VAL A 671 -23.36 3.17 16.04
C VAL A 671 -24.24 4.33 15.63
N GLN A 672 -24.46 5.24 16.57
CA GLN A 672 -25.06 6.54 16.35
C GLN A 672 -24.02 7.61 16.58
N ILE A 673 -23.96 8.61 15.70
CA ILE A 673 -23.02 9.73 15.78
C ILE A 673 -23.81 11.02 15.64
N GLU A 674 -23.64 11.94 16.60
CA GLU A 674 -24.31 13.24 16.60
C GLU A 674 -23.30 14.35 16.28
N VAL A 675 -23.37 14.93 15.11
CA VAL A 675 -22.45 15.99 14.66
C VAL A 675 -23.22 17.11 13.99
N SER A 676 -22.96 18.35 14.40
CA SER A 676 -23.50 19.57 13.76
C SER A 676 -25.04 19.57 13.59
N GLY A 677 -25.76 19.04 14.58
CA GLY A 677 -27.24 18.98 14.57
C GLY A 677 -27.80 17.93 13.60
N LYS A 678 -26.98 16.99 13.16
CA LYS A 678 -27.33 15.84 12.34
C LYS A 678 -26.96 14.56 13.08
N THR A 679 -27.85 13.58 13.04
CA THR A 679 -27.60 12.26 13.61
C THR A 679 -27.40 11.25 12.50
N TYR A 680 -26.28 10.55 12.54
CA TYR A 680 -25.98 9.46 11.63
C TYR A 680 -26.17 8.13 12.33
N PHE A 681 -26.66 7.15 11.58
CA PHE A 681 -26.84 5.77 12.02
C PHE A 681 -26.10 4.87 11.04
N VAL A 682 -25.19 4.06 11.55
CA VAL A 682 -24.41 3.09 10.76
C VAL A 682 -24.57 1.73 11.42
N GLY A 683 -25.03 0.75 10.68
CA GLY A 683 -25.23 -0.58 11.21
C GLY A 683 -24.95 -1.68 10.18
N ALA A 684 -24.49 -2.83 10.66
CA ALA A 684 -24.24 -3.99 9.84
C ALA A 684 -24.75 -5.27 10.52
N LYS A 685 -25.23 -6.17 9.70
CA LYS A 685 -25.64 -7.51 10.11
C LYS A 685 -24.40 -8.39 10.32
N ASN A 686 -24.38 -9.16 11.39
CA ASN A 686 -23.23 -9.99 11.72
C ASN A 686 -23.13 -11.21 10.80
N ASP A 687 -24.21 -11.95 10.61
CA ASP A 687 -24.20 -13.17 9.79
C ASP A 687 -24.89 -12.96 8.43
N LEU A 688 -24.09 -12.98 7.39
CA LEU A 688 -24.58 -12.98 6.01
C LEU A 688 -24.81 -14.44 5.58
N ARG A 689 -26.01 -14.95 5.83
CA ARG A 689 -26.37 -16.29 5.33
C ARG A 689 -26.78 -16.23 3.87
N GLN A 690 -25.97 -16.86 3.05
CA GLN A 690 -26.43 -17.45 1.80
C GLN A 690 -26.59 -18.95 2.05
N ASP A 691 -27.72 -19.34 2.59
CA ASP A 691 -28.02 -20.75 2.70
C ASP A 691 -28.40 -21.30 1.32
N MET A 692 -27.40 -21.85 0.64
CA MET A 692 -27.66 -22.74 -0.49
C MET A 692 -28.01 -24.10 0.09
N SER A 693 -29.29 -24.43 0.16
CA SER A 693 -29.72 -25.79 0.44
C SER A 693 -29.27 -26.71 -0.70
N ARG A 694 -28.33 -27.61 -0.41
CA ARG A 694 -27.86 -28.63 -1.36
C ARG A 694 -28.86 -29.77 -1.54
N ASP A 695 -29.96 -29.79 -0.79
CA ASP A 695 -30.81 -30.97 -0.64
C ASP A 695 -32.03 -30.97 -1.56
N SER A 696 -32.01 -30.30 -2.66
CA SER A 696 -33.12 -30.40 -3.57
C SER A 696 -32.70 -30.38 -5.03
N LYS A 697 -33.47 -31.11 -5.84
CA LYS A 697 -33.41 -31.02 -7.30
C LYS A 697 -33.64 -29.59 -7.84
N ARG A 698 -33.90 -28.63 -6.94
CA ARG A 698 -34.03 -27.21 -7.23
C ARG A 698 -33.35 -26.44 -6.08
N PRO A 699 -32.22 -25.77 -6.30
CA PRO A 699 -31.61 -24.91 -5.30
C PRO A 699 -32.60 -23.82 -4.89
N LYS A 700 -32.97 -23.78 -3.62
CA LYS A 700 -33.74 -22.68 -3.05
C LYS A 700 -32.74 -21.69 -2.46
N TYR A 701 -32.67 -20.53 -3.05
CA TYR A 701 -32.01 -19.38 -2.41
C TYR A 701 -33.00 -18.82 -1.38
N THR A 702 -32.87 -19.20 -0.13
CA THR A 702 -33.64 -18.54 0.94
C THR A 702 -32.83 -17.34 1.43
N TYR A 703 -33.26 -16.16 1.01
CA TYR A 703 -32.84 -14.89 1.62
C TYR A 703 -33.62 -14.63 2.95
N GLU A 704 -33.88 -15.64 3.71
CA GLU A 704 -34.37 -15.47 5.10
C GLU A 704 -33.19 -15.11 6.00
N ALA A 705 -32.67 -13.99 5.69
CA ALA A 705 -31.86 -13.25 6.60
C ALA A 705 -32.76 -12.80 7.75
N GLY A 706 -32.51 -13.30 8.96
CA GLY A 706 -33.26 -12.90 10.14
C GLY A 706 -33.29 -11.38 10.27
N ARG A 707 -34.37 -10.84 10.76
CA ARG A 707 -34.48 -9.42 11.08
C ARG A 707 -33.55 -9.08 12.23
N TRP A 708 -33.02 -7.90 12.19
CA TRP A 708 -32.22 -7.33 13.26
C TRP A 708 -32.63 -5.89 13.51
N ARG A 709 -32.45 -5.43 14.72
CA ARG A 709 -32.72 -4.06 15.12
C ARG A 709 -31.43 -3.32 15.42
N CYS A 710 -31.40 -2.06 15.00
CA CYS A 710 -30.33 -1.13 15.24
C CYS A 710 -30.93 0.20 15.68
N GLY A 711 -31.05 0.39 16.99
CA GLY A 711 -31.82 1.48 17.56
C GLY A 711 -33.29 1.40 17.14
N ASP A 712 -33.81 2.48 16.56
CA ASP A 712 -35.19 2.59 16.06
C ASP A 712 -35.40 1.91 14.68
N PHE A 713 -34.35 1.39 14.07
CA PHE A 713 -34.46 0.68 12.80
C PHE A 713 -34.63 -0.82 13.00
N GLU A 714 -35.48 -1.43 12.19
CA GLU A 714 -35.61 -2.87 12.04
C GLU A 714 -35.49 -3.21 10.56
N THR A 715 -34.58 -4.13 10.20
CA THR A 715 -34.40 -4.55 8.82
C THR A 715 -33.88 -5.99 8.75
N ASN A 716 -34.02 -6.62 7.59
CA ASN A 716 -33.32 -7.84 7.24
C ASN A 716 -32.12 -7.58 6.31
N GLY A 717 -31.83 -6.32 6.01
CA GLY A 717 -30.71 -5.92 5.17
C GLY A 717 -29.35 -6.23 5.80
N ASP A 718 -28.32 -6.25 4.97
CA ASP A 718 -26.95 -6.56 5.39
C ASP A 718 -26.24 -5.34 5.99
N PHE A 719 -26.63 -4.14 5.54
CA PHE A 719 -26.06 -2.87 5.98
C PHE A 719 -27.13 -1.77 5.98
N LEU A 720 -27.00 -0.85 6.92
CA LEU A 720 -27.83 0.34 7.05
C LEU A 720 -26.95 1.59 7.23
N PHE A 721 -27.17 2.58 6.39
CA PHE A 721 -26.74 3.94 6.64
C PHE A 721 -27.98 4.85 6.68
N ALA A 722 -28.09 5.69 7.71
CA ALA A 722 -29.14 6.69 7.73
C ALA A 722 -28.65 8.00 8.36
N SER A 723 -29.30 9.09 7.99
CA SER A 723 -29.05 10.40 8.61
C SER A 723 -30.38 11.13 8.88
N LEU A 724 -30.48 11.70 10.08
CA LEU A 724 -31.64 12.45 10.53
C LEU A 724 -31.28 13.91 10.77
N LYS A 725 -32.00 14.83 10.14
CA LYS A 725 -31.83 16.27 10.31
C LYS A 725 -33.21 16.95 10.28
N GLY A 726 -33.60 17.63 11.38
CA GLY A 726 -34.82 18.40 11.41
C GLY A 726 -36.08 17.60 11.03
N GLY A 727 -36.22 16.35 11.49
CA GLY A 727 -37.35 15.48 11.16
C GLY A 727 -37.33 14.83 9.78
N SER A 728 -36.33 15.12 8.95
CA SER A 728 -36.13 14.46 7.66
C SER A 728 -35.13 13.34 7.80
N LEU A 729 -35.53 12.12 7.46
CA LEU A 729 -34.71 10.89 7.48
C LEU A 729 -34.29 10.50 6.07
N SER A 730 -32.98 10.56 5.79
CA SER A 730 -32.39 9.95 4.60
C SER A 730 -31.81 8.60 4.98
N TYR A 731 -32.06 7.56 4.19
CA TYR A 731 -31.58 6.22 4.48
C TYR A 731 -31.18 5.44 3.23
N THR A 732 -30.22 4.55 3.42
CA THR A 732 -29.77 3.58 2.43
C THR A 732 -29.62 2.23 3.12
N VAL A 733 -30.25 1.21 2.58
CA VAL A 733 -30.16 -0.18 3.08
C VAL A 733 -29.71 -1.08 1.96
N VAL A 734 -28.86 -2.03 2.30
CA VAL A 734 -28.21 -2.92 1.33
C VAL A 734 -28.72 -4.34 1.51
N ASN A 735 -29.05 -5.02 0.40
CA ASN A 735 -29.49 -6.41 0.34
C ASN A 735 -30.70 -6.74 1.24
N LEU A 736 -31.79 -5.98 1.09
CA LEU A 736 -32.96 -6.07 1.96
C LEU A 736 -34.22 -6.52 1.21
N THR A 737 -35.23 -6.91 1.99
CA THR A 737 -36.62 -7.02 1.54
C THR A 737 -37.56 -6.19 2.41
N LYS A 738 -37.13 -5.78 3.61
CA LYS A 738 -37.91 -4.99 4.53
C LYS A 738 -37.05 -4.08 5.41
N ALA A 739 -37.50 -2.84 5.58
CA ALA A 739 -36.94 -1.90 6.54
C ALA A 739 -38.04 -1.07 7.19
N LEU A 740 -37.92 -0.86 8.51
CA LEU A 740 -38.81 -0.04 9.32
C LEU A 740 -37.99 0.98 10.14
N TYR A 741 -38.61 2.11 10.45
CA TYR A 741 -38.12 3.08 11.42
C TYR A 741 -39.23 3.45 12.36
N LYS A 742 -39.04 3.25 13.68
CA LYS A 742 -40.09 3.46 14.70
C LYS A 742 -41.41 2.80 14.30
N GLU A 743 -41.36 1.52 13.94
CA GLU A 743 -42.46 0.69 13.47
C GLU A 743 -43.11 1.13 12.13
N ARG A 744 -42.75 2.29 11.60
CA ARG A 744 -43.20 2.72 10.29
C ARG A 744 -42.43 1.96 9.20
N ILE A 745 -43.18 1.35 8.30
CA ILE A 745 -42.59 0.66 7.14
C ILE A 745 -41.98 1.71 6.19
N LEU A 746 -40.68 1.62 5.97
CA LEU A 746 -39.94 2.42 4.98
C LEU A 746 -39.94 1.70 3.62
N ILE A 747 -39.64 0.42 3.66
CA ILE A 747 -39.55 -0.44 2.49
C ILE A 747 -40.19 -1.79 2.84
N GLU A 748 -41.01 -2.33 1.94
CA GLU A 748 -41.47 -3.70 1.97
C GLU A 748 -41.67 -4.21 0.54
N GLY A 749 -41.08 -5.35 0.22
CA GLY A 749 -41.17 -5.92 -1.11
C GLY A 749 -40.92 -7.41 -1.14
N LYS A 750 -41.33 -8.04 -2.23
CA LYS A 750 -41.01 -9.44 -2.46
C LYS A 750 -39.50 -9.61 -2.74
N PRO A 751 -38.87 -10.68 -2.24
CA PRO A 751 -37.42 -10.91 -2.41
C PRO A 751 -36.89 -10.81 -3.84
N TRP A 752 -37.76 -11.09 -4.81
CA TRP A 752 -37.44 -11.09 -6.25
C TRP A 752 -37.60 -9.73 -6.93
N LEU A 753 -38.27 -8.79 -6.29
CA LEU A 753 -38.64 -7.50 -6.90
C LEU A 753 -38.01 -6.32 -6.15
N SER A 754 -37.78 -6.46 -4.86
CA SER A 754 -37.14 -5.43 -4.04
C SER A 754 -35.61 -5.60 -4.16
N GLY A 755 -34.94 -4.58 -4.54
CA GLY A 755 -33.48 -4.59 -4.79
C GLY A 755 -33.12 -4.81 -6.25
N LEU A 756 -34.10 -4.82 -7.13
CA LEU A 756 -33.91 -4.83 -8.59
C LEU A 756 -33.72 -3.44 -9.17
N ALA A 757 -33.65 -2.41 -8.37
CA ALA A 757 -33.35 -1.06 -8.84
C ALA A 757 -31.85 -0.87 -9.13
N PHE A 758 -31.24 -1.85 -9.79
CA PHE A 758 -30.06 -1.63 -10.55
C PHE A 758 -30.46 -1.21 -11.95
N ASP A 759 -30.37 0.08 -12.25
CA ASP A 759 -30.35 0.69 -13.57
C ASP A 759 -31.27 0.07 -14.67
N GLY A 760 -32.28 -0.69 -14.26
CA GLY A 760 -33.26 -1.29 -15.18
C GLY A 760 -32.75 -2.45 -16.03
N SER A 761 -31.59 -3.03 -15.74
CA SER A 761 -31.08 -4.21 -16.45
C SER A 761 -31.70 -5.50 -15.92
N PRO A 762 -32.40 -6.28 -16.75
CA PRO A 762 -32.97 -7.58 -16.37
C PRO A 762 -31.91 -8.68 -16.15
N ASP A 763 -30.67 -8.46 -16.51
CA ASP A 763 -29.60 -9.46 -16.49
C ASP A 763 -28.85 -9.56 -15.16
N ALA A 764 -29.39 -9.02 -14.08
CA ALA A 764 -28.84 -9.10 -12.73
C ALA A 764 -28.92 -10.52 -12.11
N GLN A 765 -28.77 -11.59 -12.90
CA GLN A 765 -28.61 -12.95 -12.40
C GLN A 765 -27.17 -13.28 -11.97
N GLU A 766 -26.24 -12.35 -12.10
CA GLU A 766 -24.89 -12.53 -11.59
C GLU A 766 -24.89 -12.48 -10.07
N THR A 767 -24.59 -13.61 -9.48
CA THR A 767 -24.25 -13.77 -8.09
C THR A 767 -23.13 -12.79 -7.73
N GLY A 768 -23.42 -11.81 -6.87
CA GLY A 768 -22.43 -10.86 -6.37
C GLY A 768 -22.71 -9.38 -6.59
N LYS A 769 -23.74 -8.99 -7.29
CA LYS A 769 -24.07 -7.57 -7.43
C LYS A 769 -24.71 -7.02 -6.16
N LEU A 770 -24.15 -5.93 -5.66
CA LEU A 770 -24.68 -5.15 -4.55
C LEU A 770 -26.11 -4.65 -4.89
N ARG A 771 -27.06 -4.86 -4.00
CA ARG A 771 -28.43 -4.38 -4.11
C ARG A 771 -28.69 -3.40 -2.99
N TYR A 772 -29.02 -2.16 -3.31
CA TYR A 772 -29.31 -1.15 -2.33
C TYR A 772 -30.60 -0.41 -2.63
N TRP A 773 -31.21 0.11 -1.56
CA TRP A 773 -32.33 1.02 -1.61
C TRP A 773 -31.97 2.30 -0.88
N ARG A 774 -32.29 3.44 -1.52
CA ARG A 774 -32.02 4.76 -0.97
C ARG A 774 -33.27 5.62 -1.12
N ASP A 775 -33.68 6.29 -0.05
CA ASP A 775 -34.83 7.18 -0.06
C ASP A 775 -34.74 8.26 1.04
N VAL A 776 -35.68 9.21 1.02
CA VAL A 776 -35.85 10.25 2.01
C VAL A 776 -37.31 10.20 2.52
N ALA A 777 -37.48 10.01 3.83
CA ALA A 777 -38.78 10.02 4.48
C ALA A 777 -38.94 11.29 5.34
N ASN A 778 -40.04 12.01 5.14
CA ASN A 778 -40.41 13.13 6.01
C ASN A 778 -41.25 12.59 7.17
N LEU A 779 -40.70 12.63 8.38
CA LEU A 779 -41.34 12.08 9.58
C LEU A 779 -42.42 12.97 10.15
N ASP A 780 -42.46 14.28 9.81
CA ASP A 780 -43.41 15.25 10.37
C ASP A 780 -44.78 15.24 9.67
N LYS A 781 -44.96 14.56 8.54
CA LYS A 781 -46.20 14.52 7.76
C LYS A 781 -47.19 13.44 8.19
N THR A 782 -46.99 12.79 9.33
CA THR A 782 -47.88 11.73 9.83
C THR A 782 -48.27 11.97 11.30
N ARG A 783 -48.96 13.07 11.54
CA ARG A 783 -49.86 13.23 12.69
C ARG A 783 -51.27 13.45 12.20
#